data_54bb7d3c936c77c45f20fabd8eca1c71
#
_entry.id   54bb7d3c936c77c45f20fabd8eca1c71
#
_cell.length_a   1.000
_cell.length_b   1.000
_cell.length_c   1.000
_cell.angle_alpha   90.00
_cell.angle_beta   90.00
_cell.angle_gamma   90.00
#
_symmetry.space_group_name_H-M   'P 1'
#
loop_
_entity.id
_entity.type
_entity.pdbx_description
1 polymer ?
#
loop_
_entity_poly.entity_id
_entity_poly.type
_entity_poly.pdbx_seq_one_letter_code
_entity_poly.pdbx_strand_id
1 'polypeptide(L)'
;MDSPEIIATTPTSEFITSFSDVSSNVSALSEENNEVTVSTQEFTSETSAETLAAETLISEVISESETVNTVIETLPAETTVIGTTSVTVSERYSASVSNDKFSAGFFDNTNIITAFALAIAGTAAIALLHKSNRKRHSPEYEPQNAKERDKARINERNAIKKAKAKKEKEQSGGKKKLKISRTVSETIPYKKILDNDIWLLSEHIYSKVYTIDDINYNMGDEVQQNDMLENYCTFLNTLDDTVDCQISVWNSTINIKDYESKILVKRANDGYDDVRQEYNDKVLHENLSKGQNAIRKQIFITMTIKAPDNEVAQRKFNTIDLETKNSFERIGNTNLRPLSNQERIELLKDVFVGADVAIPKLTKEDIDKELDKVYCAPDYFEFKSDYFMFGEFYAKCVFIKEYPSTANDNILNDLIASNIQMLITTNVFAHDTAEARKLVQRQITAIETNMAQRESAAAKAGNFSAQMPVKFRNQIESYKGLYDMLTVNDQKLFSVATIIMVMAKDYDKLKTNMEVVASALKRNGCMYGEMKWQQEDGMCDVLPIGTQRKFEWSRSLPTESIGIFVPFNVKEVQQEGGIYYGLNKLSNNLISFKRIESLINPAGFILGCPGSGKSFGAKREMLAVFLTDPRANIIIIDPEREYPSIVNMFGGTSIKISTGSTNYVNPFDFDMALLADDDIDVICDKCQLITSFISIMNPNRSLTPQEVSFIDRCVRLAYVKSGYLKTLDKADMPTLGTFRDVMRNETEDVDEKMKQDLLITLEMYVDGSAKYFNNQTNIEADNRLISYDIKDLSGVLKTQAMLLVLDNVWNRLSANRDKGVPTWIYIDEIHVLFRDPYCLQFIRDLYKRARKYGGVLTGITQNVEDLLRDDDCRTMLSNSEYLMLLKQSPADSIKLQETLHFTDSELFYVNNIGAGEGLMVLGSKDKIPFWDKFPKDTKLYKSMSTSFSETQALMDQKEL
;
A
#
# COMPACT_ATOMS: atom_id res chain seq x y z
N MET A 1 38.66 -51.37 2.51
CA MET A 1 37.80 -52.09 1.57
C MET A 1 36.95 -51.00 0.99
N ASP A 2 37.41 -50.44 0.11
CA ASP A 2 37.63 -50.39 -1.34
C ASP A 2 36.85 -49.22 -1.93
N SER A 3 37.57 -48.22 -2.30
CA SER A 3 37.24 -47.28 -3.38
C SER A 3 37.39 -47.97 -4.73
N PRO A 4 36.85 -47.53 -5.86
CA PRO A 4 37.64 -46.71 -6.79
C PRO A 4 36.84 -45.51 -7.33
N GLU A 5 37.41 -44.33 -7.50
CA GLU A 5 38.23 -43.74 -8.58
C GLU A 5 37.74 -43.97 -10.01
N ILE A 6 37.88 -42.83 -10.76
CA ILE A 6 38.12 -42.70 -12.19
C ILE A 6 36.98 -41.98 -12.93
N ILE A 7 37.12 -40.98 -13.76
CA ILE A 7 38.18 -40.22 -14.46
C ILE A 7 37.49 -38.98 -15.10
N ALA A 8 38.26 -37.93 -15.19
CA ALA A 8 37.95 -36.73 -16.01
C ALA A 8 38.24 -37.03 -17.50
N THR A 9 37.45 -36.41 -18.36
CA THR A 9 37.94 -36.05 -19.72
C THR A 9 37.19 -34.80 -20.22
N THR A 10 37.94 -33.73 -20.38
CA THR A 10 37.70 -32.69 -21.39
C THR A 10 38.08 -33.20 -22.77
N PRO A 11 37.52 -32.69 -23.86
CA PRO A 11 38.39 -32.05 -24.83
C PRO A 11 37.90 -30.65 -25.33
N THR A 12 38.91 -29.85 -25.46
CA THR A 12 39.08 -28.65 -26.30
C THR A 12 38.81 -28.88 -27.77
N SER A 13 38.37 -27.82 -28.48
CA SER A 13 38.93 -27.18 -29.69
C SER A 13 37.86 -26.32 -30.34
N GLU A 14 38.07 -24.99 -30.37
CA GLU A 14 38.53 -24.21 -31.50
C GLU A 14 37.60 -24.22 -32.71
N PHE A 15 37.02 -23.07 -32.98
CA PHE A 15 37.02 -22.46 -34.34
C PHE A 15 37.03 -20.95 -34.26
N ILE A 16 38.16 -20.38 -34.65
CA ILE A 16 38.41 -18.95 -34.97
C ILE A 16 38.00 -18.72 -36.44
N THR A 17 37.36 -17.60 -36.70
CA THR A 17 37.51 -16.76 -37.89
C THR A 17 36.76 -15.44 -37.60
N SER A 18 37.39 -14.38 -37.21
CA SER A 18 38.08 -13.31 -38.01
C SER A 18 37.25 -12.77 -39.14
N PHE A 19 36.87 -11.53 -38.97
CA PHE A 19 37.02 -10.52 -40.02
C PHE A 19 37.21 -9.14 -39.37
N SER A 20 38.39 -8.59 -39.67
CA SER A 20 38.96 -7.32 -39.32
C SER A 20 38.52 -6.24 -40.38
N ASP A 21 38.59 -5.01 -39.90
CA ASP A 21 39.00 -3.81 -40.59
C ASP A 21 38.18 -3.25 -41.75
N VAL A 22 37.62 -2.10 -41.52
CA VAL A 22 37.95 -0.92 -42.36
C VAL A 22 38.06 0.31 -41.48
N SER A 23 39.27 0.73 -41.26
CA SER A 23 39.63 2.07 -40.82
C SER A 23 39.94 2.94 -42.02
N SER A 24 39.81 4.24 -41.81
CA SER A 24 40.61 5.32 -42.32
C SER A 24 39.96 6.26 -43.35
N ASN A 25 40.27 7.49 -43.01
CA ASN A 25 40.47 8.71 -43.82
C ASN A 25 39.17 9.52 -44.05
N VAL A 26 39.12 10.85 -43.81
CA VAL A 26 40.14 11.86 -44.12
C VAL A 26 39.90 13.10 -43.27
N SER A 27 40.99 13.66 -42.87
CA SER A 27 41.21 14.99 -42.33
C SER A 27 40.85 16.17 -43.25
N ALA A 28 40.54 17.29 -42.60
CA ALA A 28 40.82 18.67 -42.97
C ALA A 28 40.05 19.35 -44.08
N LEU A 29 39.41 20.44 -43.70
CA LEU A 29 39.58 21.80 -44.25
C LEU A 29 38.65 22.77 -43.48
N SER A 30 39.22 23.58 -42.69
CA SER A 30 39.40 25.03 -42.66
C SER A 30 38.16 25.92 -42.83
N GLU A 31 37.98 26.69 -41.76
CA GLU A 31 37.66 28.14 -41.73
C GLU A 31 36.78 28.72 -42.85
N GLU A 32 35.59 29.23 -42.44
CA GLU A 32 35.19 30.57 -42.82
C GLU A 32 34.12 31.13 -41.87
N ASN A 33 34.41 32.31 -41.36
CA ASN A 33 33.56 33.22 -40.60
C ASN A 33 32.28 33.57 -41.37
N ASN A 34 31.16 33.65 -40.68
CA ASN A 34 30.15 34.67 -40.94
C ASN A 34 29.38 35.00 -39.66
N GLU A 35 29.64 36.16 -39.11
CA GLU A 35 28.80 36.88 -38.18
C GLU A 35 27.42 37.14 -38.80
N VAL A 36 26.38 36.75 -38.12
CA VAL A 36 25.04 37.27 -38.32
C VAL A 36 24.58 37.94 -37.06
N THR A 37 24.73 39.24 -37.02
CA THR A 37 24.03 40.16 -36.11
C THR A 37 22.54 40.04 -36.26
N VAL A 38 21.83 39.58 -35.23
CA VAL A 38 20.39 39.73 -35.13
C VAL A 38 20.08 40.90 -34.23
N SER A 39 19.54 41.93 -34.83
CA SER A 39 19.02 43.13 -34.22
C SER A 39 17.86 42.81 -33.25
N THR A 40 17.94 43.28 -32.06
CA THR A 40 16.85 43.47 -31.13
C THR A 40 15.84 44.45 -31.71
N GLN A 41 14.62 43.98 -31.99
CA GLN A 41 13.45 44.84 -32.07
C GLN A 41 12.58 44.64 -30.86
N GLU A 42 12.45 45.71 -30.10
CA GLU A 42 11.45 45.94 -29.07
C GLU A 42 10.04 45.74 -29.66
N PHE A 43 9.24 44.85 -29.09
CA PHE A 43 7.79 44.90 -29.20
C PHE A 43 7.26 45.33 -27.82
N THR A 44 6.81 46.57 -27.78
CA THR A 44 6.10 47.20 -26.69
C THR A 44 4.68 46.64 -26.60
N SER A 45 4.34 46.26 -25.38
CA SER A 45 3.04 46.29 -24.72
C SER A 45 1.83 46.82 -25.50
N GLU A 46 0.87 45.89 -25.74
CA GLU A 46 -0.58 46.17 -25.81
C GLU A 46 -1.36 44.86 -25.56
N THR A 47 -1.39 44.38 -24.35
CA THR A 47 -2.35 43.34 -23.91
C THR A 47 -2.56 43.35 -22.37
N SER A 48 -2.72 44.54 -21.81
CA SER A 48 -2.98 44.64 -20.35
C SER A 48 -4.32 45.34 -20.00
N ALA A 49 -5.21 45.57 -20.94
CA ALA A 49 -6.49 46.19 -20.68
C ALA A 49 -7.72 45.24 -20.61
N GLU A 50 -7.64 44.08 -21.27
CA GLU A 50 -8.76 43.11 -21.25
C GLU A 50 -8.72 42.12 -20.09
N THR A 51 -7.55 41.85 -19.50
CA THR A 51 -7.43 40.95 -18.36
C THR A 51 -7.82 41.62 -17.03
N LEU A 52 -7.69 42.94 -16.91
CA LEU A 52 -8.13 43.69 -15.72
C LEU A 52 -9.68 43.87 -15.68
N ALA A 53 -10.33 43.88 -16.82
CA ALA A 53 -11.81 44.00 -16.89
C ALA A 53 -12.52 42.66 -16.53
N ALA A 54 -11.85 41.52 -16.71
CA ALA A 54 -12.39 40.21 -16.35
C ALA A 54 -12.27 39.92 -14.83
N GLU A 55 -11.20 40.36 -14.21
CA GLU A 55 -11.04 40.19 -12.74
C GLU A 55 -11.95 41.15 -11.92
N THR A 56 -12.29 42.31 -12.46
CA THR A 56 -13.22 43.26 -11.78
C THR A 56 -14.66 42.77 -11.88
N LEU A 57 -15.06 42.09 -12.95
CA LEU A 57 -16.39 41.51 -13.10
C LEU A 57 -16.60 40.25 -12.24
N ILE A 58 -15.54 39.49 -11.95
CA ILE A 58 -15.62 38.30 -11.08
C ILE A 58 -15.71 38.70 -9.60
N SER A 59 -15.10 39.84 -9.19
CA SER A 59 -15.20 40.34 -7.81
C SER A 59 -16.55 40.96 -7.49
N GLU A 60 -17.25 41.53 -8.45
CA GLU A 60 -18.61 42.06 -8.24
C GLU A 60 -19.68 40.96 -8.16
N VAL A 61 -19.51 39.84 -8.90
CA VAL A 61 -20.44 38.71 -8.83
C VAL A 61 -20.31 37.91 -7.53
N ILE A 62 -19.15 37.93 -6.88
CA ILE A 62 -18.94 37.25 -5.59
C ILE A 62 -19.46 38.09 -4.43
N SER A 63 -19.49 39.41 -4.53
CA SER A 63 -20.04 40.30 -3.49
C SER A 63 -21.57 40.35 -3.45
N GLU A 64 -22.26 40.03 -4.56
CA GLU A 64 -23.73 39.93 -4.59
C GLU A 64 -24.28 38.58 -4.09
N SER A 65 -23.46 37.52 -4.04
CA SER A 65 -23.88 36.20 -3.53
C SER A 65 -23.82 36.06 -2.00
N GLU A 66 -23.09 36.94 -1.29
CA GLU A 66 -23.04 36.91 0.17
C GLU A 66 -24.19 37.70 0.83
N THR A 67 -24.93 38.56 0.10
CA THR A 67 -26.07 39.29 0.64
C THR A 67 -27.41 38.58 0.53
N VAL A 68 -27.48 37.41 -0.12
CA VAL A 68 -28.75 36.65 -0.23
C VAL A 68 -28.90 35.56 0.85
N ASN A 69 -27.88 35.25 1.59
CA ASN A 69 -27.93 34.21 2.64
C ASN A 69 -28.28 34.69 4.05
N THR A 70 -28.66 35.99 4.22
CA THR A 70 -28.97 36.54 5.56
C THR A 70 -30.44 36.90 5.73
N VAL A 71 -31.37 36.53 4.84
CA VAL A 71 -32.80 36.91 4.91
C VAL A 71 -33.75 35.69 4.99
N ILE A 72 -33.27 34.47 5.23
CA ILE A 72 -34.14 33.29 5.40
C ILE A 72 -34.12 32.75 6.84
N GLU A 73 -34.12 33.60 7.82
CA GLU A 73 -34.47 33.21 9.19
C GLU A 73 -35.40 34.24 9.78
N THR A 74 -36.67 34.17 9.41
CA THR A 74 -37.84 34.54 10.23
C THR A 74 -39.08 34.60 9.36
N LEU A 75 -39.91 33.58 9.43
CA LEU A 75 -41.37 33.69 9.44
C LEU A 75 -42.02 32.31 9.61
N PRO A 76 -43.13 32.19 10.34
CA PRO A 76 -43.66 30.93 10.87
C PRO A 76 -44.64 30.22 9.92
N ALA A 77 -44.87 28.96 10.27
CA ALA A 77 -45.82 28.06 9.62
C ALA A 77 -47.25 28.60 9.69
N GLU A 78 -47.95 28.45 8.58
CA GLU A 78 -49.34 27.96 8.55
C GLU A 78 -49.93 27.88 7.11
N THR A 79 -50.58 26.74 6.90
CA THR A 79 -51.79 26.48 6.14
C THR A 79 -51.76 26.33 4.61
N THR A 80 -51.89 25.08 4.20
CA THR A 80 -52.91 24.43 3.35
C THR A 80 -53.21 24.90 1.90
N VAL A 81 -53.26 23.88 1.05
CA VAL A 81 -54.26 23.52 0.01
C VAL A 81 -53.93 23.76 -1.50
N ILE A 82 -53.77 22.62 -2.17
CA ILE A 82 -54.25 22.24 -3.52
C ILE A 82 -53.84 23.08 -4.74
N GLY A 83 -53.28 22.32 -5.71
CA GLY A 83 -53.31 22.77 -7.10
C GLY A 83 -52.39 21.97 -8.02
N THR A 84 -52.91 20.86 -8.58
CA THR A 84 -52.32 20.16 -9.76
C THR A 84 -52.28 21.08 -10.96
N THR A 85 -51.14 21.26 -11.56
CA THR A 85 -51.00 21.60 -12.98
C THR A 85 -49.69 21.04 -13.55
N SER A 86 -49.87 20.15 -14.50
CA SER A 86 -48.88 19.62 -15.41
C SER A 86 -48.34 20.72 -16.32
N VAL A 87 -47.04 20.92 -16.37
CA VAL A 87 -46.41 21.68 -17.44
C VAL A 87 -45.34 20.83 -18.09
N THR A 88 -45.62 20.43 -19.31
CA THR A 88 -44.67 19.93 -20.29
C THR A 88 -43.77 21.07 -20.75
N VAL A 89 -42.46 20.93 -20.59
CA VAL A 89 -41.50 21.76 -21.33
C VAL A 89 -40.62 20.84 -22.15
N SER A 90 -40.88 20.92 -23.45
CA SER A 90 -39.94 20.51 -24.50
C SER A 90 -38.92 21.63 -24.66
N GLU A 91 -37.67 21.35 -24.84
CA GLU A 91 -36.75 22.00 -25.81
C GLU A 91 -35.33 21.66 -25.49
N ARG A 92 -34.69 21.02 -26.47
CA ARG A 92 -33.65 21.50 -27.39
C ARG A 92 -32.46 22.18 -26.71
N TYR A 93 -31.32 21.48 -26.72
CA TYR A 93 -30.09 22.10 -27.21
C TYR A 93 -29.23 21.05 -27.89
N SER A 94 -28.93 21.29 -29.15
CA SER A 94 -27.91 20.66 -29.94
C SER A 94 -26.58 21.31 -29.64
N ALA A 95 -25.56 20.53 -29.32
CA ALA A 95 -24.17 20.91 -29.53
C ALA A 95 -23.37 19.66 -29.89
N SER A 96 -22.89 19.65 -31.10
CA SER A 96 -21.93 18.74 -31.67
C SER A 96 -20.57 18.93 -31.03
N VAL A 97 -20.01 17.87 -30.49
CA VAL A 97 -18.56 17.68 -30.43
C VAL A 97 -18.28 16.20 -30.63
N SER A 98 -17.61 15.90 -31.73
CA SER A 98 -17.00 14.63 -32.01
C SER A 98 -15.90 14.31 -31.00
N ASN A 99 -15.94 13.15 -30.43
CA ASN A 99 -14.72 12.37 -30.15
C ASN A 99 -15.07 10.92 -29.88
N ASP A 100 -14.48 10.09 -30.70
CA ASP A 100 -14.54 8.65 -30.60
C ASP A 100 -14.00 8.15 -29.27
N LYS A 101 -14.88 7.58 -28.46
CA LYS A 101 -14.49 6.59 -27.45
C LYS A 101 -15.58 5.53 -27.40
N PHE A 102 -15.13 4.32 -27.62
CA PHE A 102 -15.94 3.11 -27.58
C PHE A 102 -16.75 3.02 -26.29
N SER A 103 -18.07 2.97 -26.42
CA SER A 103 -18.95 2.61 -25.31
C SER A 103 -19.19 1.10 -25.35
N ALA A 104 -18.70 0.38 -24.36
CA ALA A 104 -19.10 -1.01 -24.15
C ALA A 104 -20.60 -1.06 -23.83
N GLY A 105 -21.40 -1.41 -24.82
CA GLY A 105 -22.84 -1.61 -24.65
C GLY A 105 -23.11 -2.86 -23.81
N PHE A 106 -23.90 -2.71 -22.78
CA PHE A 106 -24.27 -3.79 -21.86
C PHE A 106 -25.23 -4.80 -22.53
N PHE A 107 -24.90 -6.08 -22.36
CA PHE A 107 -25.71 -7.18 -22.93
C PHE A 107 -26.33 -8.01 -21.82
N ASP A 108 -27.65 -7.99 -21.80
CA ASP A 108 -28.47 -8.82 -20.94
C ASP A 108 -28.93 -10.07 -21.70
N ASN A 109 -28.12 -11.13 -21.68
CA ASN A 109 -28.40 -12.36 -22.44
C ASN A 109 -29.55 -13.19 -21.87
N THR A 110 -29.90 -13.05 -20.62
CA THR A 110 -30.96 -13.77 -19.96
C THR A 110 -32.33 -13.14 -20.18
N ASN A 111 -32.38 -11.82 -20.35
CA ASN A 111 -33.66 -11.10 -20.51
C ASN A 111 -34.24 -11.21 -21.92
N ILE A 112 -33.45 -11.51 -22.94
CA ILE A 112 -33.96 -11.63 -24.31
C ILE A 112 -34.68 -12.98 -24.50
N ILE A 113 -34.13 -14.05 -23.99
CA ILE A 113 -34.76 -15.40 -24.06
C ILE A 113 -36.00 -15.49 -23.15
N THR A 114 -35.92 -14.87 -21.95
CA THR A 114 -37.06 -14.83 -21.02
C THR A 114 -38.10 -13.80 -21.46
N ALA A 115 -37.73 -12.69 -22.08
CA ALA A 115 -38.67 -11.72 -22.63
C ALA A 115 -39.40 -12.30 -23.86
N PHE A 116 -38.73 -13.08 -24.70
CA PHE A 116 -39.41 -13.78 -25.83
C PHE A 116 -40.32 -14.90 -25.33
N ALA A 117 -39.89 -15.70 -24.35
CA ALA A 117 -40.74 -16.73 -23.74
C ALA A 117 -41.90 -16.11 -22.95
N LEU A 118 -41.72 -14.96 -22.30
CA LEU A 118 -42.74 -14.18 -21.61
C LEU A 118 -43.67 -13.46 -22.59
N ALA A 119 -43.15 -12.96 -23.72
CA ALA A 119 -43.97 -12.32 -24.74
C ALA A 119 -44.88 -13.35 -25.46
N ILE A 120 -44.34 -14.55 -25.78
CA ILE A 120 -45.14 -15.64 -26.38
C ILE A 120 -46.13 -16.19 -25.36
N ALA A 121 -45.77 -16.33 -24.09
CA ALA A 121 -46.66 -16.76 -23.03
C ALA A 121 -47.66 -15.67 -22.63
N GLY A 122 -47.29 -14.42 -22.71
CA GLY A 122 -48.15 -13.26 -22.48
C GLY A 122 -49.18 -13.09 -23.61
N THR A 123 -48.80 -13.24 -24.89
CA THR A 123 -49.70 -13.18 -26.03
C THR A 123 -50.66 -14.37 -26.05
N ALA A 124 -50.24 -15.56 -25.64
CA ALA A 124 -51.13 -16.71 -25.47
C ALA A 124 -52.12 -16.54 -24.29
N ALA A 125 -51.65 -15.96 -23.19
CA ALA A 125 -52.51 -15.64 -22.03
C ALA A 125 -53.47 -14.48 -22.34
N ILE A 126 -53.04 -13.45 -23.07
CA ILE A 126 -53.88 -12.34 -23.54
C ILE A 126 -54.89 -12.85 -24.59
N ALA A 127 -54.50 -13.77 -25.48
CA ALA A 127 -55.39 -14.38 -26.45
C ALA A 127 -56.46 -15.29 -25.77
N LEU A 128 -56.10 -16.00 -24.68
CA LEU A 128 -57.04 -16.77 -23.87
C LEU A 128 -57.95 -15.87 -23.02
N LEU A 129 -57.41 -14.77 -22.48
CA LEU A 129 -58.20 -13.73 -21.77
C LEU A 129 -59.11 -12.95 -22.74
N HIS A 130 -58.61 -12.67 -23.96
CA HIS A 130 -59.45 -12.01 -24.98
C HIS A 130 -60.55 -12.97 -25.53
N LYS A 131 -60.28 -14.25 -25.64
CA LYS A 131 -61.25 -15.25 -26.01
C LYS A 131 -62.30 -15.51 -24.93
N SER A 132 -61.84 -15.41 -23.63
CA SER A 132 -62.72 -15.46 -22.47
C SER A 132 -63.59 -14.20 -22.36
N ASN A 133 -63.00 -13.01 -22.56
CA ASN A 133 -63.71 -11.72 -22.53
C ASN A 133 -64.64 -11.55 -23.73
N ARG A 134 -64.27 -12.06 -24.95
CA ARG A 134 -65.24 -12.02 -26.11
C ARG A 134 -66.47 -12.88 -25.85
N LYS A 135 -66.35 -13.98 -25.09
CA LYS A 135 -67.53 -14.77 -24.68
C LYS A 135 -68.35 -14.08 -23.59
N ARG A 136 -67.77 -13.16 -22.84
CA ARG A 136 -68.44 -12.38 -21.77
C ARG A 136 -69.18 -11.11 -22.31
N HIS A 137 -68.78 -10.62 -23.45
CA HIS A 137 -69.38 -9.41 -24.08
C HIS A 137 -70.24 -9.72 -25.32
N SER A 138 -70.56 -10.99 -25.55
CA SER A 138 -71.65 -11.31 -26.48
C SER A 138 -72.99 -11.01 -25.79
N PRO A 139 -73.92 -10.36 -26.42
CA PRO A 139 -75.14 -9.86 -25.76
C PRO A 139 -76.06 -10.97 -25.28
N GLU A 140 -75.69 -12.24 -25.42
CA GLU A 140 -76.56 -13.41 -25.09
C GLU A 140 -76.16 -14.20 -23.85
N TYR A 141 -75.11 -13.76 -23.04
CA TYR A 141 -74.68 -14.49 -21.86
C TYR A 141 -74.51 -13.58 -20.63
N GLU A 142 -75.63 -13.25 -19.96
CA GLU A 142 -75.65 -12.81 -18.55
C GLU A 142 -75.98 -14.06 -17.66
N PRO A 143 -75.15 -14.41 -16.72
CA PRO A 143 -75.54 -15.50 -15.81
C PRO A 143 -76.66 -15.03 -14.89
N GLN A 144 -77.77 -15.64 -15.00
CA GLN A 144 -79.02 -15.30 -14.28
C GLN A 144 -79.03 -15.69 -12.78
N ASN A 145 -78.08 -16.43 -12.31
CA ASN A 145 -77.99 -16.94 -10.91
C ASN A 145 -76.65 -16.71 -10.24
N ALA A 146 -76.66 -16.38 -8.97
CA ALA A 146 -75.46 -16.24 -8.11
C ALA A 146 -74.59 -17.54 -8.06
N LYS A 147 -75.18 -18.71 -8.10
CA LYS A 147 -74.53 -20.04 -8.14
C LYS A 147 -73.75 -20.28 -9.46
N GLU A 148 -74.19 -19.70 -10.58
CA GLU A 148 -73.41 -19.82 -11.83
C GLU A 148 -72.24 -18.87 -11.90
N ARG A 149 -72.36 -17.68 -11.28
CA ARG A 149 -71.26 -16.73 -11.08
C ARG A 149 -70.16 -17.35 -10.21
N ASP A 150 -70.51 -18.02 -9.14
CA ASP A 150 -69.55 -18.69 -8.27
C ASP A 150 -68.90 -19.92 -8.94
N LYS A 151 -69.66 -20.71 -9.72
CA LYS A 151 -69.11 -21.80 -10.54
C LYS A 151 -68.14 -21.28 -11.62
N ALA A 152 -68.42 -20.17 -12.27
CA ALA A 152 -67.56 -19.56 -13.24
C ALA A 152 -66.26 -19.02 -12.58
N ARG A 153 -66.33 -18.39 -11.40
CA ARG A 153 -65.17 -17.96 -10.60
C ARG A 153 -64.31 -19.12 -10.10
N ILE A 154 -64.93 -20.22 -9.67
CA ILE A 154 -64.24 -21.45 -9.25
C ILE A 154 -63.53 -22.12 -10.42
N ASN A 155 -64.18 -22.19 -11.59
CA ASN A 155 -63.56 -22.75 -12.79
C ASN A 155 -62.40 -21.84 -13.31
N GLU A 156 -62.53 -20.56 -13.22
CA GLU A 156 -61.46 -19.59 -13.55
C GLU A 156 -60.26 -19.73 -12.59
N ARG A 157 -60.52 -19.81 -11.27
CA ARG A 157 -59.48 -20.10 -10.25
C ARG A 157 -58.82 -21.45 -10.48
N ASN A 158 -59.55 -22.48 -10.85
CA ASN A 158 -59.03 -23.81 -11.15
C ASN A 158 -58.22 -23.81 -12.48
N ALA A 159 -58.62 -23.04 -13.48
CA ALA A 159 -57.84 -22.88 -14.71
C ALA A 159 -56.53 -22.11 -14.47
N ILE A 160 -56.56 -21.09 -13.64
CA ILE A 160 -55.36 -20.33 -13.24
C ILE A 160 -54.44 -21.24 -12.40
N LYS A 161 -54.97 -22.04 -11.47
CA LYS A 161 -54.17 -23.01 -10.72
C LYS A 161 -53.57 -24.10 -11.61
N LYS A 162 -54.31 -24.64 -12.60
CA LYS A 162 -53.80 -25.61 -13.57
C LYS A 162 -52.75 -25.00 -14.50
N ALA A 163 -52.91 -23.73 -14.92
CA ALA A 163 -51.93 -23.03 -15.72
C ALA A 163 -50.65 -22.73 -14.93
N LYS A 164 -50.74 -22.34 -13.63
CA LYS A 164 -49.60 -22.21 -12.73
C LYS A 164 -48.90 -23.56 -12.50
N ALA A 165 -49.65 -24.62 -12.19
CA ALA A 165 -49.09 -25.96 -12.02
C ALA A 165 -48.45 -26.53 -13.29
N LYS A 166 -48.91 -26.14 -14.49
CA LYS A 166 -48.32 -26.55 -15.78
C LYS A 166 -47.03 -25.72 -16.04
N LYS A 167 -47.00 -24.43 -15.71
CA LYS A 167 -45.80 -23.60 -15.73
C LYS A 167 -44.75 -24.10 -14.75
N GLU A 168 -45.15 -24.46 -13.53
CA GLU A 168 -44.28 -25.05 -12.54
C GLU A 168 -43.73 -26.43 -12.97
N LYS A 169 -44.47 -27.23 -13.71
CA LYS A 169 -44.00 -28.49 -14.30
C LYS A 169 -43.09 -28.30 -15.53
N GLU A 170 -43.32 -27.31 -16.36
CA GLU A 170 -42.50 -27.02 -17.54
C GLU A 170 -41.17 -26.32 -17.14
N GLN A 171 -41.14 -25.61 -16.02
CA GLN A 171 -39.90 -25.06 -15.43
C GLN A 171 -39.13 -26.09 -14.59
N SER A 172 -39.76 -27.23 -14.19
CA SER A 172 -39.13 -28.26 -13.39
C SER A 172 -38.39 -29.36 -14.18
N GLY A 173 -38.14 -29.15 -15.48
CA GLY A 173 -37.23 -29.98 -16.25
C GLY A 173 -35.80 -29.87 -15.69
N GLY A 174 -35.50 -30.68 -14.66
CA GLY A 174 -34.16 -30.91 -14.19
C GLY A 174 -33.63 -30.00 -13.06
N LYS A 175 -34.39 -29.02 -12.56
CA LYS A 175 -33.93 -28.23 -11.37
C LYS A 175 -34.28 -28.97 -10.09
N LYS A 176 -33.28 -29.45 -9.35
CA LYS A 176 -33.40 -29.90 -7.97
C LYS A 176 -34.17 -28.82 -7.19
N LYS A 177 -35.20 -29.14 -6.45
CA LYS A 177 -35.87 -28.25 -5.50
C LYS A 177 -34.78 -27.76 -4.54
N LEU A 178 -34.60 -26.44 -4.44
CA LEU A 178 -33.77 -25.86 -3.39
C LEU A 178 -34.29 -26.39 -2.04
N LYS A 179 -33.40 -27.06 -1.30
CA LYS A 179 -33.68 -27.50 0.06
C LYS A 179 -33.72 -26.25 0.94
N ILE A 180 -34.88 -25.98 1.56
CA ILE A 180 -34.95 -24.89 2.55
C ILE A 180 -34.16 -25.35 3.76
N SER A 181 -33.15 -24.59 4.14
CA SER A 181 -32.31 -24.84 5.30
C SER A 181 -33.19 -24.81 6.58
N ARG A 182 -33.00 -25.76 7.44
CA ARG A 182 -33.75 -25.87 8.70
C ARG A 182 -32.95 -25.41 9.90
N THR A 183 -31.63 -25.44 9.81
CA THR A 183 -30.69 -25.00 10.85
C THR A 183 -29.79 -23.92 10.33
N VAL A 184 -29.20 -23.14 11.23
CA VAL A 184 -28.23 -22.09 10.92
C VAL A 184 -27.03 -22.67 10.17
N SER A 185 -26.51 -23.80 10.60
CA SER A 185 -25.40 -24.51 9.97
C SER A 185 -25.71 -24.98 8.54
N GLU A 186 -26.97 -25.33 8.25
CA GLU A 186 -27.41 -25.72 6.89
C GLU A 186 -27.52 -24.50 5.94
N THR A 187 -27.60 -23.28 6.50
CA THR A 187 -27.66 -22.04 5.71
C THR A 187 -26.27 -21.66 5.19
N ILE A 188 -25.20 -22.03 5.90
CA ILE A 188 -23.81 -21.78 5.47
C ILE A 188 -23.45 -22.73 4.33
N PRO A 189 -23.08 -22.23 3.13
CA PRO A 189 -23.18 -23.00 1.88
C PRO A 189 -21.92 -23.83 1.56
N TYR A 190 -21.40 -24.61 2.49
CA TYR A 190 -20.39 -25.65 2.19
C TYR A 190 -20.80 -26.99 2.84
N LYS A 191 -20.25 -28.10 2.34
CA LYS A 191 -20.64 -29.44 2.75
C LYS A 191 -19.65 -30.09 3.72
N LYS A 192 -18.35 -29.97 3.42
CA LYS A 192 -17.28 -30.56 4.23
C LYS A 192 -15.94 -29.88 3.97
N ILE A 193 -15.15 -29.75 5.02
CA ILE A 193 -13.73 -29.34 4.94
C ILE A 193 -12.87 -30.58 4.67
N LEU A 194 -11.93 -30.47 3.74
CA LEU A 194 -11.00 -31.52 3.35
C LEU A 194 -9.57 -31.14 3.72
N ASP A 195 -8.65 -32.08 3.53
CA ASP A 195 -7.20 -31.79 3.66
C ASP A 195 -6.74 -30.78 2.60
N ASN A 196 -5.58 -30.15 2.82
CA ASN A 196 -4.95 -29.19 1.91
C ASN A 196 -5.82 -27.94 1.60
N ASP A 197 -6.58 -27.47 2.58
CA ASP A 197 -7.37 -26.23 2.53
C ASP A 197 -8.46 -26.22 1.44
N ILE A 198 -8.88 -27.38 0.98
CA ILE A 198 -9.92 -27.57 -0.02
C ILE A 198 -11.26 -27.80 0.68
N TRP A 199 -12.30 -27.07 0.25
CA TRP A 199 -13.65 -27.25 0.76
C TRP A 199 -14.56 -27.89 -0.29
N LEU A 200 -15.32 -28.90 0.11
CA LEU A 200 -16.39 -29.49 -0.70
C LEU A 200 -17.68 -28.68 -0.51
N LEU A 201 -18.16 -28.02 -1.56
CA LEU A 201 -19.36 -27.19 -1.52
C LEU A 201 -20.63 -28.01 -1.79
N SER A 202 -20.58 -28.85 -2.81
CA SER A 202 -21.67 -29.75 -3.19
C SER A 202 -21.07 -30.97 -3.87
N GLU A 203 -21.92 -31.90 -4.40
CA GLU A 203 -21.43 -33.05 -5.13
C GLU A 203 -20.52 -32.62 -6.29
N HIS A 204 -19.23 -33.01 -6.25
CA HIS A 204 -18.23 -32.75 -7.28
C HIS A 204 -17.82 -31.28 -7.45
N ILE A 205 -18.15 -30.37 -6.51
CA ILE A 205 -17.75 -28.96 -6.56
C ILE A 205 -16.84 -28.66 -5.36
N TYR A 206 -15.63 -28.19 -5.64
CA TYR A 206 -14.59 -27.93 -4.67
C TYR A 206 -14.12 -26.47 -4.76
N SER A 207 -13.76 -25.87 -3.63
CA SER A 207 -13.23 -24.50 -3.60
C SER A 207 -11.96 -24.40 -2.76
N LYS A 208 -11.10 -23.45 -3.15
CA LYS A 208 -9.92 -23.01 -2.41
C LYS A 208 -9.87 -21.49 -2.40
N VAL A 209 -9.44 -20.90 -1.28
CA VAL A 209 -9.41 -19.45 -1.09
C VAL A 209 -7.98 -18.99 -0.90
N TYR A 210 -7.63 -17.88 -1.52
CA TYR A 210 -6.33 -17.23 -1.41
C TYR A 210 -6.52 -15.83 -0.84
N THR A 211 -5.58 -15.37 -0.05
CA THR A 211 -5.46 -13.95 0.35
C THR A 211 -4.34 -13.29 -0.42
N ILE A 212 -4.49 -12.00 -0.66
CA ILE A 212 -3.54 -11.19 -1.41
C ILE A 212 -3.22 -9.95 -0.58
N ASP A 213 -1.93 -9.60 -0.54
CA ASP A 213 -1.51 -8.30 0.01
C ASP A 213 -1.91 -7.18 -0.95
N ASP A 214 -2.34 -6.04 -0.41
CA ASP A 214 -2.72 -4.88 -1.23
C ASP A 214 -1.49 -4.23 -1.88
N ILE A 215 -1.69 -3.56 -2.99
CA ILE A 215 -0.67 -2.87 -3.78
C ILE A 215 -0.98 -1.38 -3.78
N ASN A 216 0.04 -0.52 -3.84
CA ASN A 216 -0.11 0.93 -3.96
C ASN A 216 -0.53 1.34 -5.39
N TYR A 217 -1.68 0.86 -5.85
CA TYR A 217 -2.21 1.17 -7.19
C TYR A 217 -2.41 2.67 -7.40
N ASN A 218 -3.00 3.35 -6.41
CA ASN A 218 -3.32 4.78 -6.49
C ASN A 218 -2.10 5.72 -6.47
N MET A 219 -0.92 5.20 -6.16
CA MET A 219 0.33 5.97 -6.16
C MET A 219 1.16 5.78 -7.43
N GLY A 220 0.85 4.74 -8.21
CA GLY A 220 1.48 4.50 -9.50
C GLY A 220 1.21 5.66 -10.47
N ASP A 221 2.16 5.95 -11.36
CA ASP A 221 1.88 6.78 -12.51
C ASP A 221 0.99 6.04 -13.53
N GLU A 222 0.56 6.75 -14.57
CA GLU A 222 -0.32 6.19 -15.60
C GLU A 222 0.28 4.93 -16.26
N VAL A 223 1.60 4.88 -16.43
CA VAL A 223 2.30 3.73 -17.03
C VAL A 223 2.26 2.54 -16.06
N GLN A 224 2.59 2.75 -14.79
CA GLN A 224 2.58 1.70 -13.77
C GLN A 224 1.17 1.18 -13.50
N GLN A 225 0.17 2.07 -13.46
CA GLN A 225 -1.24 1.67 -13.31
C GLN A 225 -1.71 0.83 -14.50
N ASN A 226 -1.35 1.23 -15.72
CA ASN A 226 -1.66 0.47 -16.92
C ASN A 226 -0.94 -0.89 -16.94
N ASP A 227 0.33 -0.96 -16.56
CA ASP A 227 1.06 -2.23 -16.44
C ASP A 227 0.43 -3.18 -15.43
N MET A 228 0.01 -2.66 -14.27
CA MET A 228 -0.69 -3.45 -13.24
C MET A 228 -2.03 -3.95 -13.78
N LEU A 229 -2.78 -3.09 -14.48
CA LEU A 229 -4.07 -3.42 -15.08
C LEU A 229 -3.93 -4.47 -16.17
N GLU A 230 -2.93 -4.35 -17.05
CA GLU A 230 -2.63 -5.30 -18.12
C GLU A 230 -2.25 -6.68 -17.56
N ASN A 231 -1.39 -6.71 -16.53
CA ASN A 231 -1.03 -7.95 -15.83
C ASN A 231 -2.25 -8.57 -15.12
N TYR A 232 -3.14 -7.76 -14.55
CA TYR A 232 -4.39 -8.24 -13.97
C TYR A 232 -5.35 -8.80 -15.04
N CYS A 233 -5.47 -8.15 -16.18
CA CYS A 233 -6.20 -8.68 -17.33
C CYS A 233 -5.59 -9.99 -17.84
N THR A 234 -4.26 -10.09 -17.84
CA THR A 234 -3.55 -11.33 -18.18
C THR A 234 -3.91 -12.47 -17.22
N PHE A 235 -3.97 -12.19 -15.90
CA PHE A 235 -4.46 -13.16 -14.93
C PHE A 235 -5.91 -13.60 -15.24
N LEU A 236 -6.82 -12.68 -15.51
CA LEU A 236 -8.20 -13.01 -15.88
C LEU A 236 -8.24 -13.89 -17.14
N ASN A 237 -7.38 -13.65 -18.11
CA ASN A 237 -7.27 -14.45 -19.33
C ASN A 237 -6.72 -15.88 -19.10
N THR A 238 -6.12 -16.18 -17.93
CA THR A 238 -5.76 -17.57 -17.59
C THR A 238 -6.97 -18.41 -17.19
N LEU A 239 -8.06 -17.78 -16.72
CA LEU A 239 -9.28 -18.49 -16.31
C LEU A 239 -9.97 -19.14 -17.52
N ASP A 240 -10.38 -20.39 -17.38
CA ASP A 240 -11.16 -21.13 -18.38
C ASP A 240 -12.57 -21.43 -17.88
N ASP A 241 -13.39 -22.06 -18.72
CA ASP A 241 -14.77 -22.42 -18.41
C ASP A 241 -14.90 -23.54 -17.34
N THR A 242 -13.79 -24.12 -16.88
CA THR A 242 -13.76 -25.16 -15.84
C THR A 242 -13.47 -24.60 -14.45
N VAL A 243 -13.05 -23.32 -14.36
CA VAL A 243 -12.68 -22.63 -13.12
C VAL A 243 -13.55 -21.40 -12.93
N ASP A 244 -14.35 -21.41 -11.88
CA ASP A 244 -15.13 -20.25 -11.46
C ASP A 244 -14.30 -19.42 -10.46
N CYS A 245 -14.21 -18.11 -10.64
CA CYS A 245 -13.43 -17.20 -9.81
C CYS A 245 -14.34 -16.20 -9.08
N GLN A 246 -14.09 -16.00 -7.78
CA GLN A 246 -14.68 -14.90 -7.02
C GLN A 246 -13.55 -14.00 -6.53
N ILE A 247 -13.68 -12.69 -6.74
CA ILE A 247 -12.77 -11.66 -6.22
C ILE A 247 -13.55 -10.90 -5.17
N SER A 248 -13.15 -11.07 -3.90
CA SER A 248 -13.87 -10.52 -2.75
C SER A 248 -13.03 -9.50 -2.01
N VAL A 249 -13.63 -8.36 -1.67
CA VAL A 249 -13.05 -7.33 -0.81
C VAL A 249 -13.89 -7.25 0.46
N TRP A 250 -13.27 -7.53 1.59
CA TRP A 250 -13.89 -7.47 2.90
C TRP A 250 -13.42 -6.23 3.66
N ASN A 251 -14.31 -5.28 3.85
CA ASN A 251 -14.15 -4.15 4.76
C ASN A 251 -14.72 -4.53 6.12
N SER A 252 -13.89 -5.02 7.02
CA SER A 252 -14.29 -5.42 8.38
C SER A 252 -14.05 -4.31 9.39
N THR A 253 -14.88 -4.23 10.41
CA THR A 253 -14.57 -3.41 11.59
C THR A 253 -13.45 -4.08 12.39
N ILE A 254 -12.42 -3.30 12.72
CA ILE A 254 -11.33 -3.80 13.57
C ILE A 254 -11.87 -3.98 14.99
N ASN A 255 -11.57 -5.12 15.59
CA ASN A 255 -11.70 -5.26 17.04
C ASN A 255 -10.72 -4.31 17.73
N ILE A 256 -11.23 -3.19 18.22
CA ILE A 256 -10.40 -2.15 18.85
C ILE A 256 -9.60 -2.75 20.00
N LYS A 257 -10.17 -3.62 20.83
CA LYS A 257 -9.48 -4.22 21.98
C LYS A 257 -8.37 -5.20 21.57
N ASP A 258 -8.60 -6.04 20.57
CA ASP A 258 -7.58 -6.96 20.06
C ASP A 258 -6.46 -6.18 19.36
N TYR A 259 -6.83 -5.19 18.58
CA TYR A 259 -5.90 -4.30 17.90
C TYR A 259 -5.07 -3.47 18.89
N GLU A 260 -5.72 -2.89 19.93
CA GLU A 260 -5.03 -2.23 21.04
C GLU A 260 -4.06 -3.17 21.74
N SER A 261 -4.46 -4.40 22.01
CA SER A 261 -3.58 -5.39 22.66
C SER A 261 -2.31 -5.70 21.86
N LYS A 262 -2.36 -5.56 20.52
CA LYS A 262 -1.26 -5.81 19.58
C LYS A 262 -0.36 -4.60 19.35
N ILE A 263 -0.90 -3.39 19.50
CA ILE A 263 -0.19 -2.13 19.20
C ILE A 263 0.26 -1.41 20.47
N LEU A 264 -0.52 -1.50 21.56
CA LEU A 264 -0.18 -0.81 22.80
C LEU A 264 1.13 -1.33 23.39
N VAL A 265 1.97 -0.39 23.81
CA VAL A 265 3.25 -0.70 24.45
C VAL A 265 3.01 -1.31 25.82
N LYS A 266 3.57 -2.49 26.06
CA LYS A 266 3.41 -3.25 27.31
C LYS A 266 4.22 -2.59 28.43
N ARG A 267 3.72 -2.69 29.67
CA ARG A 267 4.46 -2.26 30.88
C ARG A 267 5.73 -3.10 31.05
N ALA A 268 6.84 -2.45 31.37
CA ALA A 268 8.14 -3.09 31.55
C ALA A 268 8.66 -3.02 33.01
N ASN A 269 8.02 -2.25 33.89
CA ASN A 269 8.40 -2.01 35.29
C ASN A 269 9.84 -1.45 35.44
N ASP A 270 10.24 -0.59 34.51
CA ASP A 270 11.57 0.02 34.43
C ASP A 270 11.59 1.50 34.86
N GLY A 271 10.51 1.99 35.45
CA GLY A 271 10.35 3.37 35.90
C GLY A 271 9.75 4.31 34.84
N TYR A 272 9.47 3.83 33.59
CA TYR A 272 8.89 4.63 32.51
C TYR A 272 7.46 4.21 32.14
N ASP A 273 6.78 3.47 32.99
CA ASP A 273 5.43 2.97 32.72
C ASP A 273 4.39 4.10 32.64
N ASP A 274 4.58 5.22 33.37
CA ASP A 274 3.73 6.40 33.25
C ASP A 274 3.87 7.05 31.85
N VAL A 275 5.07 7.05 31.32
CA VAL A 275 5.37 7.56 29.96
C VAL A 275 4.74 6.64 28.90
N ARG A 276 4.82 5.31 29.09
CA ARG A 276 4.13 4.32 28.24
C ARG A 276 2.64 4.52 28.27
N GLN A 277 2.08 4.80 29.43
CA GLN A 277 0.65 5.05 29.57
C GLN A 277 0.23 6.33 28.82
N GLU A 278 0.96 7.45 28.98
CA GLU A 278 0.70 8.69 28.23
C GLU A 278 0.81 8.44 26.71
N TYR A 279 1.82 7.67 26.26
CA TYR A 279 1.99 7.31 24.85
C TYR A 279 0.83 6.45 24.33
N ASN A 280 0.41 5.46 25.09
CA ASN A 280 -0.71 4.60 24.74
C ASN A 280 -2.02 5.37 24.68
N ASP A 281 -2.34 6.17 25.73
CA ASP A 281 -3.63 6.83 25.85
C ASP A 281 -3.77 8.01 24.89
N LYS A 282 -2.70 8.82 24.75
CA LYS A 282 -2.75 10.07 23.98
C LYS A 282 -2.30 9.92 22.55
N VAL A 283 -1.32 9.08 22.26
CA VAL A 283 -0.77 8.96 20.91
C VAL A 283 -1.45 7.82 20.16
N LEU A 284 -1.48 6.62 20.75
CA LEU A 284 -2.02 5.45 20.05
C LEU A 284 -3.54 5.40 20.12
N HIS A 285 -4.15 5.48 21.30
CA HIS A 285 -5.59 5.34 21.47
C HIS A 285 -6.38 6.51 20.87
N GLU A 286 -5.92 7.76 21.02
CA GLU A 286 -6.59 8.91 20.42
C GLU A 286 -6.54 8.88 18.87
N ASN A 287 -5.43 8.44 18.29
CA ASN A 287 -5.34 8.26 16.85
C ASN A 287 -6.19 7.08 16.35
N LEU A 288 -6.37 6.05 17.16
CA LEU A 288 -7.30 4.95 16.88
C LEU A 288 -8.76 5.39 16.98
N SER A 289 -9.12 6.16 18.01
CA SER A 289 -10.50 6.54 18.29
C SER A 289 -11.02 7.71 17.47
N LYS A 290 -10.18 8.68 17.14
CA LYS A 290 -10.52 9.87 16.33
C LYS A 290 -10.49 9.59 14.83
N GLY A 291 -9.81 8.53 14.41
CA GLY A 291 -9.72 8.17 13.01
C GLY A 291 -10.97 7.44 12.54
N GLN A 292 -11.31 7.60 11.28
CA GLN A 292 -12.17 6.68 10.54
C GLN A 292 -11.54 5.27 10.41
N ASN A 293 -10.58 4.96 11.25
CA ASN A 293 -9.60 3.86 11.20
C ASN A 293 -10.14 2.54 11.75
N ALA A 294 -11.47 2.42 11.89
CA ALA A 294 -12.09 1.21 12.42
C ALA A 294 -12.28 0.11 11.37
N ILE A 295 -11.78 0.28 10.15
CA ILE A 295 -12.02 -0.65 9.05
C ILE A 295 -10.70 -1.19 8.49
N ARG A 296 -10.60 -2.52 8.47
CA ARG A 296 -9.53 -3.27 7.83
C ARG A 296 -10.01 -3.82 6.50
N LYS A 297 -9.30 -3.53 5.43
CA LYS A 297 -9.51 -4.11 4.12
C LYS A 297 -8.74 -5.43 3.98
N GLN A 298 -9.39 -6.43 3.44
CA GLN A 298 -8.79 -7.73 3.07
C GLN A 298 -9.29 -8.14 1.69
N ILE A 299 -8.39 -8.69 0.88
CA ILE A 299 -8.68 -9.13 -0.49
C ILE A 299 -8.55 -10.64 -0.56
N PHE A 300 -9.58 -11.29 -1.11
CA PHE A 300 -9.62 -12.74 -1.27
C PHE A 300 -9.93 -13.11 -2.71
N ILE A 301 -9.29 -14.18 -3.19
CA ILE A 301 -9.63 -14.86 -4.44
C ILE A 301 -10.09 -16.25 -4.10
N THR A 302 -11.30 -16.61 -4.54
CA THR A 302 -11.84 -17.95 -4.38
C THR A 302 -11.93 -18.62 -5.73
N MET A 303 -11.23 -19.73 -5.89
CA MET A 303 -11.28 -20.58 -7.07
C MET A 303 -12.19 -21.77 -6.80
N THR A 304 -13.12 -22.02 -7.72
CA THR A 304 -14.09 -23.13 -7.62
C THR A 304 -13.99 -24.00 -8.86
N ILE A 305 -13.84 -25.29 -8.66
CA ILE A 305 -13.69 -26.27 -9.75
C ILE A 305 -14.68 -27.44 -9.63
N LYS A 306 -14.95 -28.07 -10.76
CA LYS A 306 -15.66 -29.35 -10.82
C LYS A 306 -14.65 -30.48 -10.98
N ALA A 307 -14.74 -31.48 -10.10
CA ALA A 307 -13.90 -32.67 -10.16
C ALA A 307 -14.70 -33.91 -9.73
N PRO A 308 -14.39 -35.11 -10.27
CA PRO A 308 -15.12 -36.35 -9.91
C PRO A 308 -14.84 -36.78 -8.47
N ASP A 309 -13.65 -36.55 -7.98
CA ASP A 309 -13.18 -36.91 -6.65
C ASP A 309 -12.18 -35.88 -6.08
N ASN A 310 -11.78 -36.09 -4.82
CA ASN A 310 -10.87 -35.20 -4.10
C ASN A 310 -9.43 -35.21 -4.67
N GLU A 311 -8.95 -36.37 -5.15
CA GLU A 311 -7.59 -36.50 -5.67
C GLU A 311 -7.42 -35.72 -6.98
N VAL A 312 -8.42 -35.76 -7.84
CA VAL A 312 -8.45 -34.95 -9.08
C VAL A 312 -8.57 -33.49 -8.76
N ALA A 313 -9.39 -33.11 -7.75
CA ALA A 313 -9.53 -31.74 -7.30
C ALA A 313 -8.19 -31.19 -6.81
N GLN A 314 -7.46 -31.95 -5.98
CA GLN A 314 -6.16 -31.55 -5.45
C GLN A 314 -5.13 -31.34 -6.56
N ARG A 315 -5.05 -32.26 -7.54
CA ARG A 315 -4.12 -32.09 -8.68
C ARG A 315 -4.41 -30.81 -9.47
N LYS A 316 -5.68 -30.52 -9.73
CA LYS A 316 -6.09 -29.29 -10.41
C LYS A 316 -5.72 -28.06 -9.60
N PHE A 317 -5.98 -28.05 -8.28
CA PHE A 317 -5.60 -26.92 -7.44
C PHE A 317 -4.09 -26.71 -7.35
N ASN A 318 -3.28 -27.75 -7.37
CA ASN A 318 -1.81 -27.61 -7.42
C ASN A 318 -1.34 -26.87 -8.69
N THR A 319 -2.01 -27.09 -9.82
CA THR A 319 -1.72 -26.34 -11.06
C THR A 319 -2.17 -24.89 -10.94
N ILE A 320 -3.41 -24.67 -10.46
CA ILE A 320 -3.98 -23.33 -10.25
C ILE A 320 -3.11 -22.53 -9.24
N ASP A 321 -2.61 -23.17 -8.17
CA ASP A 321 -1.72 -22.53 -7.18
C ASP A 321 -0.49 -21.90 -7.85
N LEU A 322 0.16 -22.66 -8.75
CA LEU A 322 1.36 -22.20 -9.45
C LEU A 322 1.06 -21.08 -10.46
N GLU A 323 0.03 -21.26 -11.27
CA GLU A 323 -0.37 -20.30 -12.30
C GLU A 323 -0.81 -18.97 -11.69
N THR A 324 -1.65 -19.04 -10.64
CA THR A 324 -2.15 -17.85 -9.95
C THR A 324 -1.03 -17.11 -9.24
N LYS A 325 -0.15 -17.85 -8.53
CA LYS A 325 1.00 -17.26 -7.86
C LYS A 325 1.91 -16.51 -8.85
N ASN A 326 2.28 -17.15 -9.95
CA ASN A 326 3.13 -16.53 -10.99
C ASN A 326 2.48 -15.29 -11.62
N SER A 327 1.16 -15.29 -11.78
CA SER A 327 0.42 -14.15 -12.32
C SER A 327 0.45 -12.97 -11.34
N PHE A 328 0.21 -13.22 -10.05
CA PHE A 328 0.21 -12.17 -9.04
C PHE A 328 1.61 -11.64 -8.69
N GLU A 329 2.67 -12.43 -8.81
CA GLU A 329 4.04 -11.95 -8.71
C GLU A 329 4.37 -10.89 -9.77
N ARG A 330 3.75 -10.95 -10.94
CA ARG A 330 3.87 -9.93 -12.00
C ARG A 330 3.04 -8.67 -11.71
N ILE A 331 1.94 -8.79 -10.97
CA ILE A 331 1.08 -7.66 -10.59
C ILE A 331 1.68 -6.99 -9.34
N GLY A 332 2.66 -6.09 -9.53
CA GLY A 332 3.26 -5.33 -8.42
C GLY A 332 3.99 -6.17 -7.36
N ASN A 333 4.36 -7.43 -7.69
CA ASN A 333 5.04 -8.36 -6.79
C ASN A 333 4.28 -8.60 -5.47
N THR A 334 2.97 -8.72 -5.57
CA THR A 334 2.13 -8.99 -4.40
C THR A 334 2.27 -10.45 -3.98
N ASN A 335 2.17 -10.69 -2.66
CA ASN A 335 2.22 -12.03 -2.11
C ASN A 335 0.82 -12.64 -2.11
N LEU A 336 0.64 -13.71 -2.89
CA LEU A 336 -0.58 -14.50 -2.90
C LEU A 336 -0.32 -15.80 -2.16
N ARG A 337 -1.13 -16.10 -1.14
CA ARG A 337 -1.05 -17.37 -0.39
C ARG A 337 -2.43 -18.00 -0.18
N PRO A 338 -2.54 -19.34 -0.16
CA PRO A 338 -3.77 -19.99 0.23
C PRO A 338 -4.10 -19.71 1.70
N LEU A 339 -5.38 -19.54 2.00
CA LEU A 339 -5.88 -19.50 3.38
C LEU A 339 -6.00 -20.93 3.92
N SER A 340 -5.47 -21.15 5.11
CA SER A 340 -5.69 -22.41 5.84
C SER A 340 -7.16 -22.61 6.22
N ASN A 341 -7.54 -23.85 6.50
CA ASN A 341 -8.89 -24.17 6.97
C ASN A 341 -9.28 -23.35 8.21
N GLN A 342 -8.34 -23.13 9.14
CA GLN A 342 -8.53 -22.28 10.32
C GLN A 342 -8.86 -20.84 9.93
N GLU A 343 -8.05 -20.23 9.06
CA GLU A 343 -8.25 -18.84 8.62
C GLU A 343 -9.55 -18.66 7.85
N ARG A 344 -9.97 -19.65 7.07
CA ARG A 344 -11.28 -19.61 6.36
C ARG A 344 -12.46 -19.63 7.33
N ILE A 345 -12.40 -20.43 8.42
CA ILE A 345 -13.44 -20.43 9.46
C ILE A 345 -13.41 -19.12 10.24
N GLU A 346 -12.23 -18.58 10.55
CA GLU A 346 -12.07 -17.26 11.18
C GLU A 346 -12.66 -16.15 10.32
N LEU A 347 -12.43 -16.18 9.01
CA LEU A 347 -13.02 -15.22 8.08
C LEU A 347 -14.56 -15.26 8.11
N LEU A 348 -15.15 -16.45 8.05
CA LEU A 348 -16.61 -16.59 8.14
C LEU A 348 -17.16 -16.17 9.49
N LYS A 349 -16.44 -16.48 10.57
CA LYS A 349 -16.78 -16.01 11.92
C LYS A 349 -16.75 -14.48 11.99
N ASP A 350 -15.72 -13.85 11.42
CA ASP A 350 -15.61 -12.38 11.40
C ASP A 350 -16.78 -11.74 10.66
N VAL A 351 -17.24 -12.36 9.57
CA VAL A 351 -18.42 -11.90 8.84
C VAL A 351 -19.71 -12.05 9.65
N PHE A 352 -19.92 -13.21 10.30
CA PHE A 352 -21.22 -13.55 10.92
C PHE A 352 -21.35 -13.19 12.40
N VAL A 353 -20.24 -13.23 13.14
CA VAL A 353 -20.23 -13.02 14.60
C VAL A 353 -19.48 -11.74 14.96
N GLY A 354 -18.50 -11.38 14.16
CA GLY A 354 -17.61 -10.25 14.38
C GLY A 354 -16.22 -10.65 14.87
N ALA A 355 -15.29 -9.72 14.78
CA ALA A 355 -13.88 -9.95 15.11
C ALA A 355 -13.62 -10.16 16.61
N ASP A 356 -14.57 -9.79 17.47
CA ASP A 356 -14.40 -9.75 18.94
C ASP A 356 -14.36 -11.14 19.62
N VAL A 357 -14.76 -12.20 18.92
CA VAL A 357 -14.86 -13.55 19.45
C VAL A 357 -13.72 -14.41 18.93
N ALA A 358 -12.89 -14.96 19.81
CA ALA A 358 -11.87 -15.94 19.43
C ALA A 358 -12.48 -17.33 19.26
N ILE A 359 -12.07 -18.05 18.23
CA ILE A 359 -12.45 -19.46 18.06
C ILE A 359 -11.30 -20.38 18.48
N PRO A 360 -11.62 -21.59 18.97
CA PRO A 360 -10.58 -22.57 19.30
C PRO A 360 -9.85 -23.02 18.03
N LYS A 361 -8.67 -23.58 18.21
CA LYS A 361 -7.91 -24.15 17.09
C LYS A 361 -8.67 -25.36 16.54
N LEU A 362 -8.95 -25.32 15.24
CA LEU A 362 -9.67 -26.36 14.53
C LEU A 362 -8.90 -27.68 14.57
N THR A 363 -9.51 -28.73 15.07
CA THR A 363 -8.95 -30.09 15.10
C THR A 363 -9.62 -31.00 14.07
N LYS A 364 -8.99 -32.12 13.71
CA LYS A 364 -9.62 -33.11 12.83
C LYS A 364 -10.90 -33.67 13.42
N GLU A 365 -10.96 -33.84 14.75
CA GLU A 365 -12.17 -34.29 15.45
C GLU A 365 -13.34 -33.31 15.31
N ASP A 366 -13.04 -32.00 15.32
CA ASP A 366 -14.07 -30.97 15.15
C ASP A 366 -14.66 -31.02 13.73
N ILE A 367 -13.80 -31.22 12.73
CA ILE A 367 -14.24 -31.36 11.33
C ILE A 367 -15.10 -32.63 11.16
N ASP A 368 -14.69 -33.76 11.75
CA ASP A 368 -15.44 -35.04 11.63
C ASP A 368 -16.77 -35.00 12.39
N LYS A 369 -16.87 -34.17 13.44
CA LYS A 369 -18.11 -33.93 14.19
C LYS A 369 -18.97 -32.79 13.62
N GLU A 370 -18.57 -32.16 12.51
CA GLU A 370 -19.22 -30.99 11.88
C GLU A 370 -19.34 -29.77 12.84
N LEU A 371 -18.39 -29.61 13.78
CA LEU A 371 -18.35 -28.48 14.72
C LEU A 371 -17.75 -27.22 14.06
N ASP A 372 -17.02 -27.36 12.96
CA ASP A 372 -16.45 -26.28 12.17
C ASP A 372 -17.49 -25.22 11.80
N LYS A 373 -18.70 -25.63 11.42
CA LYS A 373 -19.81 -24.71 11.13
C LYS A 373 -20.34 -24.01 12.38
N VAL A 374 -20.31 -24.67 13.51
CA VAL A 374 -20.77 -24.08 14.78
C VAL A 374 -19.83 -22.97 15.22
N TYR A 375 -18.53 -23.08 14.92
CA TYR A 375 -17.54 -22.06 15.28
C TYR A 375 -17.71 -20.74 14.52
N CYS A 376 -18.27 -20.77 13.32
CA CYS A 376 -18.47 -19.58 12.51
C CYS A 376 -19.94 -19.13 12.37
N ALA A 377 -20.90 -19.96 12.82
CA ALA A 377 -22.33 -19.67 12.66
C ALA A 377 -22.79 -18.59 13.65
N PRO A 378 -23.66 -17.66 13.25
CA PRO A 378 -24.37 -16.80 14.17
C PRO A 378 -25.47 -17.56 14.92
N ASP A 379 -26.04 -16.94 15.96
CA ASP A 379 -27.14 -17.56 16.74
C ASP A 379 -28.40 -17.82 15.90
N TYR A 380 -28.69 -16.96 14.95
CA TYR A 380 -29.83 -17.08 14.06
C TYR A 380 -29.64 -16.38 12.72
N PHE A 381 -30.43 -16.74 11.71
CA PHE A 381 -30.68 -16.00 10.47
C PHE A 381 -32.17 -15.68 10.35
N GLU A 382 -32.52 -14.44 10.06
CA GLU A 382 -33.89 -14.06 9.75
C GLU A 382 -33.95 -13.26 8.44
N PHE A 383 -34.44 -13.89 7.36
CA PHE A 383 -34.50 -13.25 6.04
C PHE A 383 -35.85 -12.56 5.85
N LYS A 384 -35.80 -11.25 5.57
CA LYS A 384 -36.95 -10.40 5.20
C LYS A 384 -37.01 -10.21 3.68
N SER A 385 -37.93 -9.36 3.23
CA SER A 385 -38.12 -9.10 1.79
C SER A 385 -36.92 -8.37 1.14
N ASP A 386 -36.27 -7.48 1.85
CA ASP A 386 -35.28 -6.52 1.35
C ASP A 386 -34.01 -6.40 2.20
N TYR A 387 -33.96 -7.05 3.36
CA TYR A 387 -32.80 -7.17 4.25
C TYR A 387 -32.88 -8.50 5.03
N PHE A 388 -31.85 -8.80 5.79
CA PHE A 388 -31.83 -9.92 6.71
C PHE A 388 -31.06 -9.58 7.99
N MET A 389 -31.26 -10.40 9.01
CA MET A 389 -30.63 -10.25 10.31
C MET A 389 -29.89 -11.55 10.68
N PHE A 390 -28.76 -11.42 11.33
CA PHE A 390 -28.01 -12.50 11.92
C PHE A 390 -27.22 -12.01 13.12
N GLY A 391 -27.23 -12.74 14.24
CA GLY A 391 -26.61 -12.29 15.47
C GLY A 391 -27.00 -10.84 15.83
N GLU A 392 -26.01 -9.95 15.96
CA GLU A 392 -26.22 -8.53 16.26
C GLU A 392 -26.33 -7.63 15.00
N PHE A 393 -26.27 -8.20 13.79
CA PHE A 393 -26.16 -7.44 12.56
C PHE A 393 -27.45 -7.43 11.74
N TYR A 394 -27.73 -6.28 11.17
CA TYR A 394 -28.64 -6.07 10.04
C TYR A 394 -27.81 -6.01 8.77
N ALA A 395 -28.19 -6.75 7.74
CA ALA A 395 -27.51 -6.76 6.46
C ALA A 395 -28.45 -6.65 5.27
N LYS A 396 -27.95 -6.09 4.18
CA LYS A 396 -28.65 -5.98 2.91
C LYS A 396 -27.72 -6.29 1.76
N CYS A 397 -28.11 -7.25 0.91
CA CYS A 397 -27.43 -7.55 -0.34
C CYS A 397 -28.08 -6.80 -1.50
N VAL A 398 -27.22 -6.17 -2.31
CA VAL A 398 -27.57 -5.53 -3.58
C VAL A 398 -26.57 -5.99 -4.64
N PHE A 399 -26.94 -5.85 -5.94
CA PHE A 399 -26.04 -6.20 -7.04
C PHE A 399 -25.90 -5.03 -8.02
N ILE A 400 -24.79 -4.96 -8.74
CA ILE A 400 -24.62 -3.98 -9.82
C ILE A 400 -25.42 -4.47 -11.02
N LYS A 401 -26.48 -3.72 -11.38
CA LYS A 401 -27.39 -4.02 -12.46
C LYS A 401 -26.89 -3.51 -13.80
N GLU A 402 -26.35 -2.28 -13.80
CA GLU A 402 -25.80 -1.62 -14.98
C GLU A 402 -24.45 -1.02 -14.64
N TYR A 403 -23.49 -1.24 -15.50
CA TYR A 403 -22.13 -0.76 -15.39
C TYR A 403 -21.95 0.50 -16.24
N PRO A 404 -20.99 1.39 -15.98
CA PRO A 404 -20.78 2.59 -16.76
C PRO A 404 -20.37 2.27 -18.19
N SER A 405 -20.66 3.17 -19.13
CA SER A 405 -20.27 3.03 -20.51
C SER A 405 -18.79 3.34 -20.78
N THR A 406 -18.15 4.07 -19.88
CA THR A 406 -16.72 4.39 -19.90
C THR A 406 -16.06 3.70 -18.72
N ALA A 407 -14.94 3.06 -18.98
CA ALA A 407 -14.15 2.41 -17.96
C ALA A 407 -13.64 3.47 -16.96
N ASN A 408 -13.94 3.26 -15.66
CA ASN A 408 -13.41 4.05 -14.55
C ASN A 408 -13.06 3.09 -13.42
N ASP A 409 -11.80 3.01 -13.04
CA ASP A 409 -11.25 2.12 -12.02
C ASP A 409 -11.54 2.57 -10.58
N ASN A 410 -12.22 3.72 -10.41
CA ASN A 410 -12.52 4.27 -9.08
C ASN A 410 -13.74 3.65 -8.39
N ILE A 411 -14.48 2.75 -9.04
CA ILE A 411 -15.72 2.18 -8.47
C ILE A 411 -15.47 1.48 -7.14
N LEU A 412 -14.51 0.57 -7.10
CA LEU A 412 -14.17 -0.15 -5.87
C LEU A 412 -13.49 0.77 -4.86
N ASN A 413 -12.63 1.67 -5.32
CA ASN A 413 -11.94 2.64 -4.46
C ASN A 413 -12.92 3.52 -3.68
N ASP A 414 -13.93 4.08 -4.33
CA ASP A 414 -14.96 4.91 -3.70
C ASP A 414 -15.81 4.14 -2.68
N LEU A 415 -16.13 2.87 -2.97
CA LEU A 415 -16.85 2.01 -2.04
C LEU A 415 -16.00 1.68 -0.82
N ILE A 416 -14.75 1.29 -1.03
CA ILE A 416 -13.81 0.93 0.04
C ILE A 416 -13.51 2.14 0.94
N ALA A 417 -13.32 3.33 0.36
CA ALA A 417 -13.07 4.57 1.08
C ALA A 417 -14.27 5.07 1.92
N SER A 418 -15.45 4.50 1.75
CA SER A 418 -16.67 4.92 2.47
C SER A 418 -16.67 4.59 3.97
N ASN A 419 -15.68 3.83 4.48
CA ASN A 419 -15.57 3.38 5.87
C ASN A 419 -16.83 2.67 6.41
N ILE A 420 -17.48 1.89 5.55
CA ILE A 420 -18.66 1.10 5.87
C ILE A 420 -18.26 -0.37 5.93
N GLN A 421 -18.76 -1.10 6.95
CA GLN A 421 -18.61 -2.54 6.99
C GLN A 421 -19.40 -3.18 5.85
N MET A 422 -18.68 -3.75 4.88
CA MET A 422 -19.27 -4.37 3.71
C MET A 422 -18.38 -5.47 3.12
N LEU A 423 -19.01 -6.43 2.49
CA LEU A 423 -18.37 -7.45 1.66
C LEU A 423 -18.77 -7.23 0.21
N ILE A 424 -17.80 -6.98 -0.65
CA ILE A 424 -18.00 -6.80 -2.09
C ILE A 424 -17.41 -8.02 -2.78
N THR A 425 -18.19 -8.72 -3.57
CA THR A 425 -17.73 -9.91 -4.32
C THR A 425 -18.08 -9.79 -5.78
N THR A 426 -17.09 -9.83 -6.63
CA THR A 426 -17.24 -9.93 -8.08
C THR A 426 -17.06 -11.38 -8.48
N ASN A 427 -18.14 -12.01 -8.91
CA ASN A 427 -18.18 -13.37 -9.41
C ASN A 427 -17.88 -13.36 -10.91
N VAL A 428 -16.87 -14.11 -11.34
CA VAL A 428 -16.34 -14.12 -12.70
C VAL A 428 -16.36 -15.53 -13.27
N PHE A 429 -17.04 -15.72 -14.39
CA PHE A 429 -17.19 -17.02 -15.10
C PHE A 429 -16.73 -16.87 -16.52
N ALA A 430 -15.66 -17.56 -16.89
CA ALA A 430 -15.19 -17.55 -18.27
C ALA A 430 -16.15 -18.36 -19.17
N HIS A 431 -16.41 -17.83 -20.36
CA HIS A 431 -17.06 -18.60 -21.43
C HIS A 431 -15.99 -19.27 -22.30
N ASP A 432 -16.30 -20.49 -22.79
CA ASP A 432 -15.49 -21.07 -23.86
C ASP A 432 -15.34 -20.09 -25.03
N THR A 433 -14.13 -19.88 -25.49
CA THR A 433 -13.83 -18.85 -26.50
C THR A 433 -14.61 -19.09 -27.82
N ALA A 434 -14.78 -20.34 -28.25
CA ALA A 434 -15.53 -20.67 -29.45
C ALA A 434 -17.03 -20.45 -29.27
N GLU A 435 -17.58 -20.75 -28.09
CA GLU A 435 -18.98 -20.48 -27.77
C GLU A 435 -19.24 -18.99 -27.62
N ALA A 436 -18.35 -18.23 -27.01
CA ALA A 436 -18.43 -16.78 -26.88
C ALA A 436 -18.49 -16.09 -28.24
N ARG A 437 -17.59 -16.44 -29.16
CA ARG A 437 -17.59 -15.92 -30.55
C ARG A 437 -18.90 -16.23 -31.28
N LYS A 438 -19.40 -17.48 -31.17
CA LYS A 438 -20.68 -17.89 -31.76
C LYS A 438 -21.86 -17.15 -31.16
N LEU A 439 -21.83 -16.88 -29.86
CA LEU A 439 -22.88 -16.13 -29.17
C LEU A 439 -22.95 -14.68 -29.68
N VAL A 440 -21.83 -13.99 -29.77
CA VAL A 440 -21.76 -12.62 -30.30
C VAL A 440 -22.18 -12.57 -31.77
N GLN A 441 -21.71 -13.52 -32.61
CA GLN A 441 -22.09 -13.59 -34.01
C GLN A 441 -23.59 -13.85 -34.18
N ARG A 442 -24.22 -14.69 -33.37
CA ARG A 442 -25.67 -14.90 -33.37
C ARG A 442 -26.43 -13.60 -33.05
N GLN A 443 -25.93 -12.78 -32.12
CA GLN A 443 -26.55 -11.51 -31.77
C GLN A 443 -26.45 -10.52 -32.94
N ILE A 444 -25.30 -10.40 -33.58
CA ILE A 444 -25.10 -9.57 -34.78
C ILE A 444 -26.11 -10.00 -35.84
N THR A 445 -26.16 -11.28 -36.21
CA THR A 445 -27.08 -11.83 -37.22
C THR A 445 -28.55 -11.61 -36.86
N ALA A 446 -28.93 -11.74 -35.58
CA ALA A 446 -30.29 -11.49 -35.12
C ALA A 446 -30.70 -10.01 -35.30
N ILE A 447 -29.79 -9.07 -35.02
CA ILE A 447 -30.06 -7.64 -35.22
C ILE A 447 -30.15 -7.31 -36.69
N GLU A 448 -29.22 -7.82 -37.53
CA GLU A 448 -29.21 -7.63 -38.95
C GLU A 448 -30.50 -8.20 -39.59
N THR A 449 -30.95 -9.38 -39.18
CA THR A 449 -32.21 -9.98 -39.61
C THR A 449 -33.42 -9.14 -39.24
N ASN A 450 -33.48 -8.64 -38.00
CA ASN A 450 -34.55 -7.74 -37.57
C ASN A 450 -34.58 -6.44 -38.34
N MET A 451 -33.42 -5.93 -38.75
CA MET A 451 -33.27 -4.74 -39.57
C MET A 451 -33.80 -4.99 -40.99
N ALA A 452 -33.35 -6.08 -41.62
CA ALA A 452 -33.81 -6.44 -42.96
C ALA A 452 -35.35 -6.67 -43.03
N GLN A 453 -35.92 -7.24 -41.95
CA GLN A 453 -37.39 -7.40 -41.86
C GLN A 453 -38.09 -6.02 -41.75
N ARG A 454 -37.55 -5.08 -40.97
CA ARG A 454 -38.11 -3.74 -40.84
C ARG A 454 -37.99 -2.92 -42.10
N GLU A 455 -36.82 -2.98 -42.76
CA GLU A 455 -36.60 -2.32 -44.05
C GLU A 455 -37.57 -2.87 -45.10
N SER A 456 -37.73 -4.19 -45.16
CA SER A 456 -38.70 -4.84 -46.04
C SER A 456 -40.16 -4.44 -45.74
N ALA A 457 -40.52 -4.30 -44.46
CA ALA A 457 -41.84 -3.84 -44.04
C ALA A 457 -42.06 -2.34 -44.40
N ALA A 458 -41.05 -1.48 -44.23
CA ALA A 458 -41.10 -0.07 -44.60
C ALA A 458 -41.21 0.11 -46.12
N ALA A 459 -40.46 -0.65 -46.88
CA ALA A 459 -40.54 -0.64 -48.33
C ALA A 459 -41.91 -1.08 -48.82
N LYS A 460 -42.52 -2.11 -48.22
CA LYS A 460 -43.87 -2.55 -48.52
C LYS A 460 -44.92 -1.50 -48.14
N ALA A 461 -44.67 -0.66 -47.19
CA ALA A 461 -45.54 0.47 -46.79
C ALA A 461 -45.27 1.74 -47.61
N GLY A 462 -44.42 1.70 -48.66
CA GLY A 462 -44.13 2.82 -49.54
C GLY A 462 -43.15 3.86 -48.94
N ASN A 463 -42.53 3.55 -47.83
CA ASN A 463 -41.59 4.46 -47.15
C ASN A 463 -40.13 4.04 -47.41
N PHE A 464 -39.62 4.47 -48.56
CA PHE A 464 -38.27 4.12 -49.03
C PHE A 464 -37.13 4.94 -48.35
N SER A 465 -37.49 5.95 -47.54
CA SER A 465 -36.54 6.83 -46.86
C SER A 465 -36.43 6.50 -45.37
N ALA A 466 -36.91 5.34 -44.92
CA ALA A 466 -36.81 4.95 -43.52
C ALA A 466 -35.34 4.77 -43.12
N GLN A 467 -34.75 5.82 -42.58
CA GLN A 467 -33.39 5.74 -41.98
C GLN A 467 -33.38 4.74 -40.81
N MET A 468 -32.31 3.97 -40.75
CA MET A 468 -32.05 3.06 -39.62
C MET A 468 -32.09 3.81 -38.29
N PRO A 469 -32.88 3.37 -37.31
CA PRO A 469 -32.85 3.98 -35.99
C PRO A 469 -31.41 3.91 -35.42
N VAL A 470 -30.90 5.05 -34.96
CA VAL A 470 -29.52 5.19 -34.41
C VAL A 470 -29.19 4.12 -33.38
N LYS A 471 -30.19 3.73 -32.59
CA LYS A 471 -30.05 2.67 -31.58
C LYS A 471 -29.55 1.32 -32.14
N PHE A 472 -30.07 0.88 -33.31
CA PHE A 472 -29.65 -0.38 -33.89
C PHE A 472 -28.26 -0.29 -34.56
N ARG A 473 -27.94 0.86 -35.11
CA ARG A 473 -26.59 1.10 -35.66
C ARG A 473 -25.55 1.00 -34.55
N ASN A 474 -25.74 1.73 -33.47
CA ASN A 474 -24.84 1.70 -32.31
C ASN A 474 -24.75 0.29 -31.71
N GLN A 475 -25.85 -0.46 -31.66
CA GLN A 475 -25.81 -1.86 -31.19
C GLN A 475 -24.95 -2.76 -32.07
N ILE A 476 -25.07 -2.65 -33.41
CA ILE A 476 -24.24 -3.46 -34.31
C ILE A 476 -22.77 -3.10 -34.19
N GLU A 477 -22.43 -1.81 -34.13
CA GLU A 477 -21.06 -1.33 -33.95
C GLU A 477 -20.47 -1.85 -32.65
N SER A 478 -21.22 -1.79 -31.54
CA SER A 478 -20.81 -2.35 -30.24
C SER A 478 -20.58 -3.87 -30.30
N TYR A 479 -21.45 -4.63 -30.96
CA TYR A 479 -21.25 -6.08 -31.10
C TYR A 479 -20.09 -6.43 -32.03
N LYS A 480 -19.87 -5.67 -33.08
CA LYS A 480 -18.72 -5.86 -33.98
C LYS A 480 -17.42 -5.57 -33.22
N GLY A 481 -17.36 -4.46 -32.48
CA GLY A 481 -16.20 -4.16 -31.61
C GLY A 481 -15.93 -5.26 -30.61
N LEU A 482 -16.97 -5.80 -29.95
CA LEU A 482 -16.82 -6.94 -29.06
C LEU A 482 -16.32 -8.21 -29.79
N TYR A 483 -16.80 -8.46 -31.01
CA TYR A 483 -16.33 -9.59 -31.83
C TYR A 483 -14.84 -9.44 -32.17
N ASP A 484 -14.42 -8.24 -32.52
CA ASP A 484 -13.02 -7.93 -32.84
C ASP A 484 -12.12 -8.07 -31.58
N MET A 485 -12.57 -7.63 -30.39
CA MET A 485 -11.86 -7.87 -29.13
C MET A 485 -11.64 -9.37 -28.86
N LEU A 486 -12.65 -10.21 -29.13
CA LEU A 486 -12.56 -11.66 -28.92
C LEU A 486 -11.76 -12.41 -30.00
N THR A 487 -11.50 -11.80 -31.17
CA THR A 487 -10.85 -12.46 -32.30
C THR A 487 -9.46 -11.95 -32.61
N VAL A 488 -9.21 -10.66 -32.38
CA VAL A 488 -7.96 -9.97 -32.72
C VAL A 488 -7.13 -9.70 -31.48
N ASN A 489 -7.77 -9.29 -30.36
CA ASN A 489 -7.08 -8.86 -29.14
C ASN A 489 -6.99 -9.97 -28.07
N ASP A 490 -7.29 -11.22 -28.41
CA ASP A 490 -7.25 -12.39 -27.51
C ASP A 490 -7.96 -12.22 -26.16
N GLN A 491 -8.95 -11.31 -26.10
CA GLN A 491 -9.76 -11.13 -24.90
C GLN A 491 -10.76 -12.27 -24.74
N LYS A 492 -11.09 -12.59 -23.50
CA LYS A 492 -12.14 -13.55 -23.13
C LYS A 492 -13.45 -12.85 -22.81
N LEU A 493 -14.55 -13.57 -22.98
CA LEU A 493 -15.87 -13.13 -22.53
C LEU A 493 -16.21 -13.81 -21.22
N PHE A 494 -16.65 -13.02 -20.25
CA PHE A 494 -17.03 -13.51 -18.94
C PHE A 494 -18.47 -13.16 -18.61
N SER A 495 -19.14 -14.02 -17.85
CA SER A 495 -20.35 -13.65 -17.11
C SER A 495 -19.94 -13.13 -15.74
N VAL A 496 -20.24 -11.85 -15.47
CA VAL A 496 -19.83 -11.14 -14.25
C VAL A 496 -21.04 -10.74 -13.42
N ALA A 497 -20.98 -10.97 -12.11
CA ALA A 497 -21.99 -10.54 -11.16
C ALA A 497 -21.30 -9.95 -9.92
N THR A 498 -21.37 -8.63 -9.73
CA THR A 498 -20.84 -7.96 -8.54
C THR A 498 -21.97 -7.77 -7.52
N ILE A 499 -21.80 -8.36 -6.34
CA ILE A 499 -22.74 -8.31 -5.23
C ILE A 499 -22.08 -7.59 -4.07
N ILE A 500 -22.85 -6.71 -3.42
CA ILE A 500 -22.41 -5.93 -2.27
C ILE A 500 -23.33 -6.25 -1.09
N MET A 501 -22.77 -6.75 0.00
CA MET A 501 -23.46 -6.96 1.27
C MET A 501 -23.03 -5.86 2.24
N VAL A 502 -23.94 -4.98 2.58
CA VAL A 502 -23.72 -3.89 3.54
C VAL A 502 -24.25 -4.33 4.91
N MET A 503 -23.49 -4.04 5.96
CA MET A 503 -23.80 -4.48 7.31
C MET A 503 -23.79 -3.32 8.30
N ALA A 504 -24.62 -3.41 9.34
CA ALA A 504 -24.65 -2.48 10.48
C ALA A 504 -25.26 -3.14 11.71
N LYS A 505 -24.89 -2.69 12.92
CA LYS A 505 -25.53 -3.16 14.18
C LYS A 505 -26.91 -2.56 14.42
N ASP A 506 -27.27 -1.51 13.69
CA ASP A 506 -28.56 -0.84 13.79
C ASP A 506 -29.21 -0.69 12.41
N TYR A 507 -30.55 -0.84 12.35
CA TYR A 507 -31.30 -0.79 11.10
C TYR A 507 -31.29 0.60 10.44
N ASP A 508 -31.37 1.68 11.22
CA ASP A 508 -31.35 3.03 10.66
C ASP A 508 -29.95 3.38 10.13
N LYS A 509 -28.88 2.87 10.80
CA LYS A 509 -27.53 2.97 10.31
C LYS A 509 -27.33 2.15 9.02
N LEU A 510 -27.96 0.97 8.90
CA LEU A 510 -27.95 0.21 7.65
C LEU A 510 -28.55 1.01 6.50
N LYS A 511 -29.67 1.72 6.71
CA LYS A 511 -30.27 2.59 5.70
C LYS A 511 -29.32 3.71 5.27
N THR A 512 -28.73 4.42 6.24
CA THR A 512 -27.77 5.49 5.97
C THR A 512 -26.56 4.96 5.21
N ASN A 513 -26.02 3.81 5.62
CA ASN A 513 -24.91 3.15 4.92
C ASN A 513 -25.29 2.80 3.46
N MET A 514 -26.52 2.32 3.25
CA MET A 514 -27.02 2.01 1.90
C MET A 514 -27.15 3.26 1.03
N GLU A 515 -27.53 4.40 1.59
CA GLU A 515 -27.60 5.67 0.86
C GLU A 515 -26.21 6.13 0.42
N VAL A 516 -25.20 5.97 1.27
CA VAL A 516 -23.80 6.27 0.93
C VAL A 516 -23.31 5.36 -0.19
N VAL A 517 -23.54 4.05 -0.09
CA VAL A 517 -23.17 3.07 -1.12
C VAL A 517 -23.88 3.38 -2.45
N ALA A 518 -25.18 3.68 -2.39
CA ALA A 518 -25.96 4.04 -3.56
C ALA A 518 -25.45 5.34 -4.23
N SER A 519 -25.03 6.32 -3.43
CA SER A 519 -24.45 7.58 -3.91
C SER A 519 -23.09 7.33 -4.58
N ALA A 520 -22.22 6.49 -3.98
CA ALA A 520 -20.92 6.12 -4.54
C ALA A 520 -21.08 5.40 -5.89
N LEU A 521 -21.98 4.42 -5.98
CA LEU A 521 -22.29 3.71 -7.22
C LEU A 521 -22.83 4.66 -8.31
N LYS A 522 -23.75 5.54 -7.94
CA LYS A 522 -24.33 6.51 -8.88
C LYS A 522 -23.30 7.51 -9.41
N ARG A 523 -22.39 7.99 -8.57
CA ARG A 523 -21.29 8.89 -8.97
C ARG A 523 -20.41 8.25 -10.02
N ASN A 524 -20.16 6.94 -9.90
CA ASN A 524 -19.39 6.16 -10.86
C ASN A 524 -20.23 5.60 -12.02
N GLY A 525 -21.43 6.11 -12.27
CA GLY A 525 -22.28 5.70 -13.38
C GLY A 525 -22.90 4.31 -13.26
N CYS A 526 -22.80 3.67 -12.10
CA CYS A 526 -23.39 2.35 -11.84
C CYS A 526 -24.84 2.45 -11.37
N MET A 527 -25.69 1.54 -11.84
CA MET A 527 -27.02 1.32 -11.28
C MET A 527 -27.03 0.02 -10.49
N TYR A 528 -27.52 0.06 -9.26
CA TYR A 528 -27.70 -1.15 -8.47
C TYR A 528 -29.14 -1.71 -8.56
N GLY A 529 -29.28 -2.99 -8.31
CA GLY A 529 -30.55 -3.68 -8.19
C GLY A 529 -30.76 -4.25 -6.80
N GLU A 530 -32.00 -4.19 -6.30
CA GLU A 530 -32.34 -4.77 -4.99
C GLU A 530 -32.68 -6.24 -5.15
N MET A 531 -32.20 -7.08 -4.23
CA MET A 531 -32.48 -8.52 -4.16
C MET A 531 -33.74 -8.83 -3.35
N LYS A 532 -34.90 -8.36 -3.80
CA LYS A 532 -36.17 -8.57 -3.08
C LYS A 532 -36.54 -10.05 -3.03
N TRP A 533 -36.74 -10.57 -1.81
CA TRP A 533 -37.05 -12.00 -1.53
C TRP A 533 -35.92 -12.97 -1.95
N GLN A 534 -34.70 -12.47 -2.10
CA GLN A 534 -33.53 -13.21 -2.57
C GLN A 534 -32.28 -12.89 -1.74
N GLN A 535 -32.48 -12.38 -0.52
CA GLN A 535 -31.38 -11.98 0.36
C GLN A 535 -30.50 -13.18 0.80
N GLU A 536 -31.10 -14.36 0.98
CA GLU A 536 -30.35 -15.60 1.28
C GLU A 536 -29.43 -16.00 0.11
N ASP A 537 -29.93 -15.92 -1.12
CA ASP A 537 -29.10 -16.21 -2.29
C ASP A 537 -27.97 -15.19 -2.43
N GLY A 538 -28.26 -13.88 -2.21
CA GLY A 538 -27.27 -12.81 -2.22
C GLY A 538 -26.19 -13.00 -1.17
N MET A 539 -26.57 -13.38 0.05
CA MET A 539 -25.63 -13.71 1.12
C MET A 539 -24.71 -14.88 0.70
N CYS A 540 -25.27 -15.94 0.14
CA CYS A 540 -24.46 -17.08 -0.26
C CYS A 540 -23.51 -16.79 -1.41
N ASP A 541 -23.89 -15.93 -2.35
CA ASP A 541 -23.07 -15.59 -3.52
C ASP A 541 -22.04 -14.49 -3.25
N VAL A 542 -22.20 -13.72 -2.15
CA VAL A 542 -21.22 -12.72 -1.73
C VAL A 542 -20.10 -13.30 -0.86
N LEU A 543 -20.37 -14.40 -0.13
CA LEU A 543 -19.39 -15.02 0.75
C LEU A 543 -18.21 -15.60 -0.06
N PRO A 544 -16.95 -15.45 0.40
CA PRO A 544 -15.77 -15.99 -0.27
C PRO A 544 -15.65 -17.52 -0.06
N ILE A 545 -16.67 -18.24 -0.47
CA ILE A 545 -16.75 -19.70 -0.34
C ILE A 545 -16.69 -20.36 -1.72
N GLY A 546 -17.15 -19.66 -2.78
CA GLY A 546 -17.21 -20.19 -4.14
C GLY A 546 -18.59 -20.73 -4.53
N THR A 547 -19.63 -20.36 -3.80
CA THR A 547 -20.99 -20.77 -4.14
C THR A 547 -21.64 -19.79 -5.10
N GLN A 548 -22.46 -20.35 -5.99
CA GLN A 548 -23.17 -19.55 -6.97
C GLN A 548 -24.56 -20.13 -7.10
N ARG A 549 -25.52 -19.36 -6.63
CA ARG A 549 -26.93 -19.82 -6.67
C ARG A 549 -27.71 -19.20 -7.83
N LYS A 550 -27.31 -18.02 -8.37
CA LYS A 550 -28.07 -17.36 -9.43
C LYS A 550 -27.20 -16.58 -10.41
N PHE A 551 -27.33 -16.92 -11.68
CA PHE A 551 -26.76 -16.20 -12.81
C PHE A 551 -27.67 -15.10 -13.38
N GLU A 552 -28.89 -14.91 -12.85
CA GLU A 552 -29.87 -13.98 -13.40
C GLU A 552 -29.43 -12.52 -13.37
N TRP A 553 -28.43 -12.21 -12.53
CA TRP A 553 -27.86 -10.87 -12.36
C TRP A 553 -26.53 -10.67 -13.10
N SER A 554 -26.01 -11.71 -13.74
CA SER A 554 -24.73 -11.61 -14.45
C SER A 554 -24.84 -10.74 -15.72
N ARG A 555 -23.75 -10.10 -16.06
CA ARG A 555 -23.54 -9.36 -17.31
C ARG A 555 -22.37 -9.96 -18.05
N SER A 556 -22.48 -10.00 -19.37
CA SER A 556 -21.37 -10.46 -20.22
C SER A 556 -20.43 -9.28 -20.47
N LEU A 557 -19.21 -9.38 -19.99
CA LEU A 557 -18.18 -8.36 -20.08
C LEU A 557 -16.89 -8.96 -20.70
N PRO A 558 -16.16 -8.25 -21.56
CA PRO A 558 -14.83 -8.66 -22.00
C PRO A 558 -13.81 -8.45 -20.88
N THR A 559 -12.63 -9.04 -21.00
CA THR A 559 -11.55 -8.99 -20.00
C THR A 559 -11.24 -7.56 -19.55
N GLU A 560 -11.06 -6.65 -20.48
CA GLU A 560 -10.72 -5.24 -20.20
C GLU A 560 -11.78 -4.53 -19.35
N SER A 561 -13.07 -4.83 -19.59
CA SER A 561 -14.17 -4.26 -18.79
C SER A 561 -14.22 -4.80 -17.36
N ILE A 562 -13.67 -5.99 -17.11
CA ILE A 562 -13.55 -6.56 -15.75
C ILE A 562 -12.32 -6.00 -15.07
N GLY A 563 -11.26 -5.73 -15.83
CA GLY A 563 -10.03 -5.13 -15.34
C GLY A 563 -10.25 -3.86 -14.52
N ILE A 564 -11.31 -3.08 -14.81
CA ILE A 564 -11.68 -1.88 -14.04
C ILE A 564 -12.10 -2.16 -12.59
N PHE A 565 -12.43 -3.42 -12.24
CA PHE A 565 -12.70 -3.86 -10.88
C PHE A 565 -11.44 -4.36 -10.17
N VAL A 566 -10.31 -3.69 -10.43
CA VAL A 566 -9.06 -3.93 -9.71
C VAL A 566 -9.29 -3.76 -8.22
N PRO A 567 -9.02 -4.79 -7.40
CA PRO A 567 -9.26 -4.73 -5.97
C PRO A 567 -8.17 -3.99 -5.19
N PHE A 568 -7.10 -3.56 -5.88
CA PHE A 568 -5.95 -2.89 -5.28
C PHE A 568 -6.21 -1.41 -5.09
N ASN A 569 -5.71 -0.86 -3.99
CA ASN A 569 -5.88 0.56 -3.66
C ASN A 569 -4.61 1.13 -3.02
N VAL A 570 -4.38 0.80 -1.75
CA VAL A 570 -3.30 1.37 -0.94
C VAL A 570 -2.74 0.26 -0.06
N LYS A 571 -1.43 0.09 -0.09
CA LYS A 571 -0.75 -0.87 0.78
C LYS A 571 -0.78 -0.40 2.22
N GLU A 572 -1.24 -1.28 3.10
CA GLU A 572 -1.24 -1.08 4.55
C GLU A 572 -0.06 -1.80 5.19
N VAL A 573 0.62 -1.12 6.12
CA VAL A 573 1.71 -1.70 6.89
C VAL A 573 1.37 -1.64 8.37
N GLN A 574 0.87 -2.75 8.88
CA GLN A 574 0.44 -2.91 10.26
C GLN A 574 0.97 -4.23 10.81
N GLN A 575 2.04 -4.18 11.58
CA GLN A 575 2.66 -5.34 12.19
C GLN A 575 2.46 -5.33 13.69
N GLU A 576 2.12 -6.49 14.25
CA GLU A 576 1.96 -6.67 15.71
C GLU A 576 3.27 -6.40 16.44
N GLY A 577 3.20 -5.51 17.46
CA GLY A 577 4.38 -5.07 18.22
C GLY A 577 5.35 -4.22 17.41
N GLY A 578 4.92 -3.68 16.26
CA GLY A 578 5.69 -2.74 15.47
C GLY A 578 5.74 -1.35 16.09
N ILE A 579 6.75 -0.58 15.68
CA ILE A 579 6.86 0.83 16.02
C ILE A 579 5.83 1.62 15.23
N TYR A 580 5.10 2.51 15.89
CA TYR A 580 4.16 3.42 15.24
C TYR A 580 4.90 4.58 14.56
N TYR A 581 4.66 4.82 13.27
CA TYR A 581 5.31 5.88 12.49
C TYR A 581 4.38 7.02 12.06
N GLY A 582 3.08 6.90 12.24
CA GLY A 582 2.07 7.89 11.84
C GLY A 582 0.86 7.24 11.21
N LEU A 583 0.09 8.04 10.52
CA LEU A 583 -1.07 7.61 9.75
C LEU A 583 -0.72 7.57 8.27
N ASN A 584 -1.19 6.58 7.55
CA ASN A 584 -1.18 6.57 6.10
C ASN A 584 -2.09 7.69 5.59
N LYS A 585 -1.57 8.58 4.77
CA LYS A 585 -2.29 9.77 4.30
C LYS A 585 -3.46 9.44 3.37
N LEU A 586 -3.44 8.26 2.74
CA LEU A 586 -4.48 7.80 1.83
C LEU A 586 -5.64 7.11 2.55
N SER A 587 -5.33 6.19 3.46
CA SER A 587 -6.33 5.39 4.17
C SER A 587 -6.66 5.89 5.57
N ASN A 588 -5.84 6.79 6.14
CA ASN A 588 -5.84 7.20 7.55
C ASN A 588 -5.60 6.06 8.56
N ASN A 589 -5.15 4.90 8.13
CA ASN A 589 -4.79 3.80 9.01
C ASN A 589 -3.42 4.01 9.65
N LEU A 590 -3.21 3.40 10.83
CA LEU A 590 -1.92 3.45 11.51
C LEU A 590 -0.83 2.75 10.69
N ILE A 591 0.35 3.37 10.60
CA ILE A 591 1.54 2.73 10.07
C ILE A 591 2.36 2.23 11.25
N SER A 592 2.52 0.91 11.35
CA SER A 592 3.36 0.27 12.34
C SER A 592 4.15 -0.88 11.73
N PHE A 593 5.45 -0.91 11.94
CA PHE A 593 6.30 -2.00 11.46
C PHE A 593 7.54 -2.19 12.31
N LYS A 594 8.14 -3.39 12.20
CA LYS A 594 9.36 -3.78 12.89
C LYS A 594 10.54 -3.66 11.93
N ARG A 595 11.24 -2.55 11.99
CA ARG A 595 12.32 -2.22 11.07
C ARG A 595 13.40 -3.31 10.97
N ILE A 596 13.79 -3.90 12.10
CA ILE A 596 14.81 -4.96 12.16
C ILE A 596 14.33 -6.27 11.53
N GLU A 597 13.05 -6.64 11.76
CA GLU A 597 12.51 -7.92 11.32
C GLU A 597 12.01 -7.87 9.86
N SER A 598 11.55 -6.69 9.41
CA SER A 598 10.86 -6.55 8.12
C SER A 598 11.79 -6.18 6.97
N LEU A 599 12.91 -5.53 7.26
CA LEU A 599 13.84 -5.06 6.24
C LEU A 599 15.09 -5.96 6.18
N ILE A 600 15.54 -6.24 4.96
CA ILE A 600 16.79 -6.98 4.76
C ILE A 600 17.95 -6.13 5.26
N ASN A 601 17.95 -4.81 4.98
CA ASN A 601 18.90 -3.86 5.53
C ASN A 601 18.17 -2.79 6.32
N PRO A 602 18.16 -2.82 7.67
CA PRO A 602 17.43 -1.85 8.48
C PRO A 602 18.10 -0.45 8.52
N ALA A 603 19.26 -0.26 7.90
CA ALA A 603 19.88 1.05 7.79
C ALA A 603 19.06 1.99 6.88
N GLY A 604 19.14 3.30 7.13
CA GLY A 604 18.34 4.24 6.37
C GLY A 604 18.64 5.71 6.59
N PHE A 605 17.80 6.59 6.01
CA PHE A 605 17.96 8.02 6.07
C PHE A 605 16.65 8.74 6.38
N ILE A 606 16.74 9.88 7.05
CA ILE A 606 15.68 10.87 7.22
C ILE A 606 16.12 12.14 6.48
N LEU A 607 15.44 12.47 5.40
CA LEU A 607 15.78 13.58 4.50
C LEU A 607 14.69 14.65 4.52
N GLY A 608 15.07 15.92 4.49
CA GLY A 608 14.09 17.01 4.38
C GLY A 608 14.68 18.40 4.60
N CYS A 609 14.02 19.42 4.10
CA CYS A 609 14.40 20.83 4.32
C CYS A 609 14.40 21.23 5.80
N PRO A 610 15.07 22.31 6.17
CA PRO A 610 14.94 22.92 7.50
C PRO A 610 13.47 23.17 7.86
N GLY A 611 13.07 22.81 9.08
CA GLY A 611 11.70 22.98 9.56
C GLY A 611 10.68 21.98 9.03
N SER A 612 11.08 20.97 8.25
CA SER A 612 10.19 19.88 7.78
C SER A 612 9.80 18.86 8.86
N GLY A 613 10.51 18.84 10.00
CA GLY A 613 10.25 17.91 11.10
C GLY A 613 11.24 16.74 11.23
N LYS A 614 12.42 16.78 10.59
CA LYS A 614 13.44 15.70 10.63
C LYS A 614 13.78 15.25 12.05
N SER A 615 14.29 16.20 12.87
CA SER A 615 14.69 15.91 14.25
C SER A 615 13.51 15.47 15.11
N PHE A 616 12.30 15.97 14.84
CA PHE A 616 11.08 15.50 15.49
C PHE A 616 10.78 14.05 15.13
N GLY A 617 10.83 13.71 13.84
CA GLY A 617 10.63 12.34 13.34
C GLY A 617 11.62 11.34 13.91
N ALA A 618 12.92 11.74 13.97
CA ALA A 618 13.95 10.93 14.60
C ALA A 618 13.71 10.72 16.10
N LYS A 619 13.40 11.78 16.85
CA LYS A 619 13.10 11.70 18.30
C LYS A 619 11.88 10.83 18.56
N ARG A 620 10.89 10.89 17.69
CA ARG A 620 9.69 10.05 17.80
C ARG A 620 10.01 8.57 17.61
N GLU A 621 10.87 8.22 16.62
CA GLU A 621 11.32 6.83 16.46
C GLU A 621 12.12 6.39 17.68
N MET A 622 13.06 7.21 18.19
CA MET A 622 13.84 6.95 19.40
C MET A 622 12.93 6.72 20.62
N LEU A 623 11.91 7.58 20.81
CA LEU A 623 10.89 7.43 21.85
C LEU A 623 10.19 6.07 21.75
N ALA A 624 9.71 5.74 20.57
CA ALA A 624 8.97 4.50 20.34
C ALA A 624 9.86 3.28 20.57
N VAL A 625 11.10 3.27 20.07
CA VAL A 625 12.09 2.21 20.32
C VAL A 625 12.37 2.05 21.80
N PHE A 626 12.62 3.18 22.51
CA PHE A 626 12.94 3.16 23.93
C PHE A 626 11.81 2.55 24.78
N LEU A 627 10.56 2.86 24.44
CA LEU A 627 9.39 2.39 25.17
C LEU A 627 9.02 0.94 24.81
N THR A 628 9.24 0.54 23.55
CA THR A 628 8.79 -0.77 23.03
C THR A 628 9.79 -1.89 23.34
N ASP A 629 11.11 -1.65 23.17
CA ASP A 629 12.14 -2.63 23.51
C ASP A 629 13.03 -2.15 24.67
N PRO A 630 12.81 -2.64 25.88
CA PRO A 630 13.61 -2.27 27.04
C PRO A 630 15.10 -2.67 26.94
N ARG A 631 15.48 -3.56 26.01
CA ARG A 631 16.87 -4.00 25.80
C ARG A 631 17.62 -3.11 24.82
N ALA A 632 16.90 -2.45 23.91
CA ALA A 632 17.53 -1.66 22.86
C ALA A 632 18.43 -0.55 23.40
N ASN A 633 19.63 -0.43 22.86
CA ASN A 633 20.53 0.70 23.07
C ASN A 633 20.29 1.75 21.99
N ILE A 634 20.28 3.03 22.39
CA ILE A 634 20.10 4.16 21.49
C ILE A 634 21.30 5.09 21.64
N ILE A 635 21.98 5.37 20.53
CA ILE A 635 23.14 6.23 20.49
C ILE A 635 22.87 7.37 19.49
N ILE A 636 23.11 8.59 19.91
CA ILE A 636 22.84 9.80 19.12
C ILE A 636 24.15 10.58 18.95
N ILE A 637 24.50 10.93 17.71
CA ILE A 637 25.55 11.88 17.41
C ILE A 637 24.84 13.22 17.12
N ASP A 638 25.03 14.20 18.02
CA ASP A 638 24.28 15.45 18.10
C ASP A 638 25.18 16.68 17.87
N PRO A 639 25.42 17.06 16.61
CA PRO A 639 26.27 18.20 16.27
C PRO A 639 25.59 19.58 16.47
N GLU A 640 24.29 19.63 16.73
CA GLU A 640 23.52 20.88 16.87
C GLU A 640 22.84 21.03 18.25
N ARG A 641 23.02 20.07 19.16
CA ARG A 641 22.44 20.04 20.53
C ARG A 641 20.92 20.10 20.51
N GLU A 642 20.32 19.24 19.68
CA GLU A 642 18.87 19.20 19.56
C GLU A 642 18.19 18.15 20.47
N TYR A 643 18.93 17.17 21.00
CA TYR A 643 18.41 15.99 21.68
C TYR A 643 18.45 16.01 23.22
N PRO A 644 18.99 17.01 23.93
CA PRO A 644 19.12 16.97 25.40
C PRO A 644 17.80 16.77 26.13
N SER A 645 16.69 17.32 25.61
CA SER A 645 15.36 17.24 26.26
C SER A 645 14.85 15.78 26.30
N ILE A 646 14.97 15.02 25.21
CA ILE A 646 14.57 13.61 25.18
C ILE A 646 15.53 12.73 25.97
N VAL A 647 16.84 13.01 25.91
CA VAL A 647 17.86 12.29 26.69
C VAL A 647 17.61 12.45 28.19
N ASN A 648 17.37 13.67 28.66
CA ASN A 648 17.05 13.94 30.06
C ASN A 648 15.73 13.32 30.52
N MET A 649 14.70 13.30 29.65
CA MET A 649 13.41 12.69 29.95
C MET A 649 13.54 11.21 30.28
N PHE A 650 14.42 10.50 29.58
CA PHE A 650 14.67 9.07 29.76
C PHE A 650 15.88 8.75 30.67
N GLY A 651 16.38 9.74 31.43
CA GLY A 651 17.55 9.52 32.28
C GLY A 651 18.78 9.05 31.53
N GLY A 652 18.87 9.40 30.24
CA GLY A 652 20.00 9.09 29.38
C GLY A 652 21.25 9.93 29.74
N THR A 653 22.37 9.59 29.13
CA THR A 653 23.66 10.30 29.35
C THR A 653 23.98 11.20 28.15
N SER A 654 24.13 12.51 28.39
CA SER A 654 24.62 13.45 27.37
C SER A 654 26.12 13.70 27.60
N ILE A 655 26.94 13.30 26.65
CA ILE A 655 28.39 13.38 26.68
C ILE A 655 28.79 14.59 25.85
N LYS A 656 29.19 15.67 26.50
CA LYS A 656 29.63 16.87 25.85
C LYS A 656 31.10 16.77 25.49
N ILE A 657 31.44 16.89 24.21
CA ILE A 657 32.83 16.96 23.69
C ILE A 657 33.11 18.39 23.23
N SER A 658 33.98 19.07 23.92
CA SER A 658 34.36 20.46 23.58
C SER A 658 35.76 20.79 24.16
N THR A 659 36.36 21.87 23.68
CA THR A 659 37.70 22.31 24.13
C THR A 659 37.79 22.58 25.63
N GLY A 660 36.69 22.85 26.29
CA GLY A 660 36.59 23.07 27.73
C GLY A 660 35.90 21.96 28.52
N SER A 661 35.60 20.83 27.89
CA SER A 661 34.94 19.71 28.53
C SER A 661 35.91 18.91 29.41
N THR A 662 35.36 18.27 30.44
CA THR A 662 36.05 17.27 31.26
C THR A 662 35.84 15.85 30.71
N ASN A 663 35.06 15.68 29.67
CA ASN A 663 34.83 14.41 28.99
C ASN A 663 35.85 14.25 27.86
N TYR A 664 36.54 13.14 27.87
CA TYR A 664 37.63 12.86 26.92
C TYR A 664 37.38 11.53 26.22
N VAL A 665 37.69 11.48 24.94
CA VAL A 665 37.69 10.27 24.10
C VAL A 665 39.11 10.13 23.53
N ASN A 666 39.77 9.04 23.86
CA ASN A 666 41.08 8.70 23.35
C ASN A 666 40.97 8.07 21.95
N PRO A 667 41.64 8.65 20.92
CA PRO A 667 41.64 8.06 19.57
C PRO A 667 42.18 6.61 19.50
N PHE A 668 43.00 6.20 20.48
CA PHE A 668 43.57 4.85 20.53
C PHE A 668 42.75 3.85 21.33
N ASP A 669 41.70 4.28 22.00
CA ASP A 669 40.89 3.42 22.85
C ASP A 669 40.04 2.42 22.05
N PHE A 670 39.92 1.19 22.57
CA PHE A 670 39.02 0.14 22.07
C PHE A 670 38.57 -0.80 23.19
N ASP A 671 37.47 -1.53 22.95
CA ASP A 671 36.98 -2.50 23.92
C ASP A 671 37.83 -3.78 23.88
N MET A 672 38.29 -4.21 25.05
CA MET A 672 39.10 -5.42 25.22
C MET A 672 38.42 -6.70 24.72
N ALA A 673 37.11 -6.76 24.74
CA ALA A 673 36.34 -7.87 24.18
C ALA A 673 36.65 -8.13 22.71
N LEU A 674 37.04 -7.09 21.95
CA LEU A 674 37.40 -7.19 20.53
C LEU A 674 38.74 -7.89 20.27
N LEU A 675 39.63 -7.97 21.24
CA LEU A 675 40.87 -8.72 21.12
C LEU A 675 40.68 -10.24 21.16
N ALA A 676 39.53 -10.69 21.63
CA ALA A 676 39.20 -12.12 21.72
C ALA A 676 38.57 -12.68 20.42
N ASP A 677 38.24 -11.81 19.47
CA ASP A 677 37.65 -12.18 18.17
C ASP A 677 38.81 -12.34 17.14
N ASP A 678 39.15 -13.57 16.78
CA ASP A 678 40.22 -13.90 15.83
C ASP A 678 39.98 -13.32 14.42
N ASP A 679 38.75 -12.90 14.10
CA ASP A 679 38.38 -12.31 12.80
C ASP A 679 38.63 -10.80 12.72
N ILE A 680 38.97 -10.10 13.81
CA ILE A 680 39.12 -8.63 13.88
C ILE A 680 40.57 -8.25 14.21
N ASP A 681 41.29 -7.65 13.25
CA ASP A 681 42.57 -6.97 13.53
C ASP A 681 42.28 -5.54 14.05
N VAL A 682 41.97 -5.43 15.35
CA VAL A 682 41.60 -4.18 16.03
C VAL A 682 42.71 -3.11 15.86
N ILE A 683 43.98 -3.55 15.87
CA ILE A 683 45.10 -2.59 15.69
C ILE A 683 45.15 -2.06 14.25
N CYS A 684 44.85 -2.90 13.26
CA CYS A 684 44.74 -2.42 11.87
C CYS A 684 43.59 -1.39 11.71
N ASP A 685 42.42 -1.66 12.29
CA ASP A 685 41.32 -0.70 12.29
C ASP A 685 41.73 0.64 12.98
N LYS A 686 42.49 0.58 14.07
CA LYS A 686 43.02 1.77 14.74
C LYS A 686 44.08 2.49 13.92
N CYS A 687 44.94 1.79 13.19
CA CYS A 687 45.85 2.42 12.23
C CYS A 687 45.11 3.21 11.16
N GLN A 688 44.01 2.67 10.62
CA GLN A 688 43.16 3.36 9.65
C GLN A 688 42.48 4.59 10.27
N LEU A 689 41.93 4.46 11.49
CA LEU A 689 41.30 5.54 12.21
C LEU A 689 42.28 6.71 12.47
N ILE A 690 43.46 6.41 13.00
CA ILE A 690 44.48 7.47 13.27
C ILE A 690 45.00 8.10 11.98
N THR A 691 45.13 7.32 10.90
CA THR A 691 45.47 7.87 9.58
C THR A 691 44.39 8.82 9.08
N SER A 692 43.11 8.44 9.22
CA SER A 692 42.00 9.32 8.88
C SER A 692 41.94 10.58 9.74
N PHE A 693 42.15 10.42 11.06
CA PHE A 693 42.21 11.54 12.00
C PHE A 693 43.29 12.57 11.66
N ILE A 694 44.49 12.08 11.25
CA ILE A 694 45.60 12.95 10.81
C ILE A 694 45.32 13.57 9.44
N SER A 695 44.70 12.84 8.52
CA SER A 695 44.31 13.38 7.19
C SER A 695 43.34 14.55 7.33
N ILE A 696 42.39 14.48 8.23
CA ILE A 696 41.44 15.59 8.49
C ILE A 696 42.11 16.85 9.05
N MET A 697 43.28 16.72 9.70
CA MET A 697 44.03 17.90 10.21
C MET A 697 44.44 18.86 9.10
N ASN A 698 44.64 18.33 7.89
CA ASN A 698 45.05 19.12 6.76
C ASN A 698 44.21 18.85 5.50
N PRO A 699 42.97 19.37 5.46
CA PRO A 699 42.01 19.03 4.42
C PRO A 699 42.42 19.44 3.01
N ASN A 700 43.42 20.29 2.84
CA ASN A 700 43.91 20.74 1.53
C ASN A 700 45.04 19.86 0.97
N ARG A 701 45.46 18.81 1.69
CA ARG A 701 46.55 17.92 1.30
C ARG A 701 46.24 16.49 1.66
N SER A 702 46.23 15.58 0.69
CA SER A 702 46.17 14.15 0.94
C SER A 702 47.48 13.62 1.48
N LEU A 703 47.43 12.66 2.39
CA LEU A 703 48.62 11.95 2.88
C LEU A 703 49.26 11.13 1.75
N THR A 704 50.56 11.18 1.68
CA THR A 704 51.34 10.35 0.75
C THR A 704 51.38 8.89 1.24
N PRO A 705 51.59 7.87 0.35
CA PRO A 705 51.71 6.47 0.78
C PRO A 705 52.83 6.25 1.81
N GLN A 706 53.88 7.04 1.74
CA GLN A 706 54.97 7.00 2.71
C GLN A 706 54.56 7.49 4.10
N GLU A 707 53.80 8.58 4.16
CA GLU A 707 53.23 9.08 5.42
C GLU A 707 52.26 8.06 6.02
N VAL A 708 51.39 7.50 5.22
CA VAL A 708 50.43 6.43 5.68
C VAL A 708 51.15 5.24 6.27
N SER A 709 52.21 4.74 5.60
CA SER A 709 53.01 3.62 6.09
C SER A 709 53.76 3.97 7.38
N PHE A 710 54.27 5.21 7.48
CA PHE A 710 54.97 5.68 8.68
C PHE A 710 54.02 5.85 9.87
N ILE A 711 52.83 6.39 9.66
CA ILE A 711 51.79 6.49 10.65
C ILE A 711 51.38 5.09 11.14
N ASP A 712 51.10 4.12 10.25
CA ASP A 712 50.74 2.76 10.60
C ASP A 712 51.82 2.12 11.51
N ARG A 713 53.07 2.19 11.11
CA ARG A 713 54.20 1.69 11.90
C ARG A 713 54.22 2.34 13.30
N CYS A 714 54.10 3.67 13.38
CA CYS A 714 54.13 4.40 14.65
C CYS A 714 52.93 4.09 15.57
N VAL A 715 51.77 3.83 15.03
CA VAL A 715 50.57 3.39 15.79
C VAL A 715 50.83 2.03 16.42
N ARG A 716 51.27 1.06 15.64
CA ARG A 716 51.63 -0.30 16.15
C ARG A 716 52.72 -0.23 17.25
N LEU A 717 53.76 0.58 17.03
CA LEU A 717 54.81 0.79 18.00
C LEU A 717 54.29 1.50 19.26
N ALA A 718 53.33 2.39 19.17
CA ALA A 718 52.71 3.08 20.32
C ALA A 718 52.04 2.05 21.27
N TYR A 719 51.28 1.09 20.75
CA TYR A 719 50.70 0.02 21.57
C TYR A 719 51.75 -0.90 22.22
N VAL A 720 52.86 -1.14 21.54
CA VAL A 720 53.97 -1.96 22.10
C VAL A 720 54.73 -1.19 23.18
N LYS A 721 55.06 0.10 22.94
CA LYS A 721 55.83 0.94 23.86
C LYS A 721 55.05 1.39 25.08
N SER A 722 53.73 1.60 24.96
CA SER A 722 52.91 1.93 26.11
C SER A 722 52.78 0.82 27.13
N GLY A 723 53.08 -0.43 26.70
CA GLY A 723 52.94 -1.63 27.53
C GLY A 723 51.52 -2.20 27.56
N TYR A 724 50.53 -1.58 26.94
CA TYR A 724 49.13 -1.97 26.96
C TYR A 724 48.92 -3.44 26.55
N LEU A 725 49.56 -3.90 25.47
CA LEU A 725 49.46 -5.30 25.01
C LEU A 725 49.95 -6.33 26.03
N LYS A 726 50.65 -5.93 27.10
CA LYS A 726 51.11 -6.81 28.19
C LYS A 726 50.22 -6.72 29.41
N THR A 727 49.82 -5.51 29.76
CA THR A 727 49.05 -5.24 31.00
C THR A 727 47.58 -5.38 30.77
N LEU A 728 47.08 -5.05 29.55
CA LEU A 728 45.70 -4.92 29.21
C LEU A 728 44.95 -3.95 30.12
N ASP A 729 45.64 -3.01 30.73
CA ASP A 729 45.06 -1.97 31.59
C ASP A 729 44.77 -0.72 30.76
N LYS A 730 43.55 -0.18 30.87
CA LYS A 730 43.14 1.05 30.22
C LYS A 730 44.03 2.25 30.52
N ALA A 731 44.66 2.25 31.71
CA ALA A 731 45.62 3.29 32.09
C ALA A 731 46.88 3.32 31.21
N ASP A 732 47.25 2.14 30.68
CA ASP A 732 48.42 2.01 29.78
C ASP A 732 48.06 2.17 28.29
N MET A 733 46.79 2.48 27.95
CA MET A 733 46.38 2.76 26.59
C MET A 733 47.21 3.90 26.00
N PRO A 734 47.80 3.77 24.76
CA PRO A 734 48.54 4.87 24.18
C PRO A 734 47.66 6.12 23.96
N THR A 735 48.24 7.30 23.99
CA THR A 735 47.59 8.57 23.66
C THR A 735 48.29 9.25 22.47
N LEU A 736 47.72 10.34 21.94
CA LEU A 736 48.37 11.12 20.89
C LEU A 736 49.79 11.59 21.34
N GLY A 737 49.97 11.87 22.62
CA GLY A 737 51.30 12.19 23.20
C GLY A 737 52.28 11.01 23.09
N THR A 738 51.86 9.81 23.50
CA THR A 738 52.63 8.57 23.34
C THR A 738 53.00 8.32 21.87
N PHE A 739 52.01 8.48 20.97
CA PHE A 739 52.20 8.29 19.54
C PHE A 739 53.23 9.32 18.96
N ARG A 740 53.08 10.60 19.29
CA ARG A 740 54.05 11.65 18.91
C ARG A 740 55.45 11.30 19.39
N ASP A 741 55.60 10.84 20.65
CA ASP A 741 56.91 10.52 21.22
C ASP A 741 57.51 9.28 20.54
N VAL A 742 56.69 8.32 20.14
CA VAL A 742 57.12 7.21 19.30
C VAL A 742 57.61 7.71 17.95
N MET A 743 56.82 8.55 17.25
CA MET A 743 57.19 9.14 15.96
C MET A 743 58.45 9.96 16.01
N ARG A 744 58.67 10.73 17.09
CA ARG A 744 59.87 11.53 17.29
C ARG A 744 61.14 10.67 17.40
N ASN A 745 61.05 9.52 18.08
CA ASN A 745 62.16 8.61 18.37
C ASN A 745 62.41 7.57 17.29
N GLU A 746 61.52 7.45 16.32
CA GLU A 746 61.66 6.50 15.20
C GLU A 746 62.61 7.09 14.14
N THR A 747 63.66 6.36 13.82
CA THR A 747 64.76 6.80 12.95
C THR A 747 65.02 5.80 11.76
N GLU A 748 64.40 4.66 11.71
CA GLU A 748 64.60 3.66 10.66
C GLU A 748 63.86 4.05 9.37
N ASP A 749 64.60 4.24 8.30
CA ASP A 749 64.13 4.53 6.96
C ASP A 749 63.03 5.65 6.89
N VAL A 750 63.33 6.80 7.51
CA VAL A 750 62.38 7.91 7.61
C VAL A 750 62.93 9.17 6.97
N ASP A 751 62.12 9.83 6.12
CA ASP A 751 62.41 11.17 5.66
C ASP A 751 62.19 12.17 6.84
N GLU A 752 63.27 12.78 7.30
CA GLU A 752 63.28 13.71 8.44
C GLU A 752 62.34 14.93 8.17
N LYS A 753 62.24 15.39 6.94
CA LYS A 753 61.34 16.49 6.62
C LYS A 753 59.87 16.08 6.77
N MET A 754 59.48 14.94 6.22
CA MET A 754 58.15 14.33 6.35
C MET A 754 57.79 14.16 7.83
N LYS A 755 58.70 13.59 8.61
CA LYS A 755 58.52 13.39 10.06
C LYS A 755 58.31 14.70 10.80
N GLN A 756 59.10 15.77 10.52
CA GLN A 756 58.95 17.08 11.15
C GLN A 756 57.60 17.71 10.78
N ASP A 757 57.15 17.63 9.54
CA ASP A 757 55.86 18.15 9.10
C ASP A 757 54.68 17.48 9.86
N LEU A 758 54.73 16.16 10.08
CA LEU A 758 53.75 15.45 10.88
C LEU A 758 53.83 15.81 12.38
N LEU A 759 55.03 15.96 12.95
CA LEU A 759 55.21 16.36 14.34
C LEU A 759 54.65 17.75 14.62
N ILE A 760 54.89 18.71 13.70
CA ILE A 760 54.33 20.08 13.81
C ILE A 760 52.81 20.05 13.73
N THR A 761 52.26 19.23 12.83
CA THR A 761 50.81 19.06 12.72
C THR A 761 50.17 18.52 14.01
N LEU A 762 50.86 17.61 14.70
CA LEU A 762 50.40 17.01 15.97
C LEU A 762 50.54 17.94 17.18
N GLU A 763 51.39 19.01 17.12
CA GLU A 763 51.65 19.88 18.25
C GLU A 763 50.38 20.54 18.81
N MET A 764 49.45 20.98 17.93
CA MET A 764 48.18 21.56 18.33
C MET A 764 47.31 20.60 19.17
N TYR A 765 47.44 19.29 18.92
CA TYR A 765 46.63 18.25 19.58
C TYR A 765 47.24 17.69 20.83
N VAL A 766 48.56 17.78 21.00
CA VAL A 766 49.27 17.28 22.17
C VAL A 766 49.49 18.37 23.21
N ASP A 767 50.04 19.53 22.80
CA ASP A 767 50.42 20.61 23.70
C ASP A 767 49.59 21.90 23.49
N GLY A 768 48.81 21.97 22.41
CA GLY A 768 48.10 23.18 21.99
C GLY A 768 46.62 23.24 22.40
N SER A 769 45.83 23.96 21.61
CA SER A 769 44.41 24.28 21.91
C SER A 769 43.45 23.04 21.76
N ALA A 770 43.87 22.01 21.03
CA ALA A 770 43.11 20.78 20.85
C ALA A 770 43.57 19.60 21.74
N LYS A 771 44.30 19.88 22.84
CA LYS A 771 44.88 18.89 23.74
C LYS A 771 43.87 17.98 24.43
N TYR A 772 42.57 18.29 24.35
CA TYR A 772 41.50 17.43 24.90
C TYR A 772 41.43 16.06 24.20
N PHE A 773 41.94 15.89 22.99
CA PHE A 773 42.08 14.59 22.32
C PHE A 773 43.28 13.76 22.85
N ASN A 774 44.16 14.34 23.65
CA ASN A 774 45.36 13.71 24.20
C ASN A 774 45.18 13.24 25.67
N ASN A 775 43.98 12.78 25.99
CA ASN A 775 43.68 12.24 27.34
C ASN A 775 43.13 10.84 27.25
N GLN A 776 43.23 10.06 28.34
CA GLN A 776 42.54 8.79 28.43
C GLN A 776 41.03 8.97 28.43
N THR A 777 40.31 8.02 27.80
CA THR A 777 38.85 8.01 27.82
C THR A 777 38.35 7.90 29.27
N ASN A 778 37.52 8.85 29.68
CA ASN A 778 36.92 8.87 31.03
C ASN A 778 35.38 8.84 30.98
N ILE A 779 34.84 8.46 29.85
CA ILE A 779 33.38 8.41 29.65
C ILE A 779 32.88 7.02 30.03
N GLU A 780 32.06 6.97 31.10
CA GLU A 780 31.27 5.77 31.42
C GLU A 780 30.01 5.76 30.59
N ALA A 781 29.98 4.90 29.60
CA ALA A 781 28.90 4.83 28.64
C ALA A 781 27.97 3.63 28.91
N ASP A 782 27.60 3.35 30.16
CA ASP A 782 26.79 2.18 30.52
C ASP A 782 25.29 2.38 30.32
N ASN A 783 24.85 3.63 30.02
CA ASN A 783 23.43 3.93 29.81
C ASN A 783 22.94 3.39 28.47
N ARG A 784 21.69 2.97 28.43
CA ARG A 784 21.02 2.51 27.18
C ARG A 784 20.68 3.65 26.21
N LEU A 785 20.63 4.90 26.66
CA LEU A 785 20.42 6.09 25.83
C LEU A 785 21.59 7.05 26.04
N ILE A 786 22.37 7.27 24.99
CA ILE A 786 23.55 8.13 24.99
C ILE A 786 23.48 9.13 23.86
N SER A 787 23.81 10.40 24.16
CA SER A 787 23.97 11.43 23.16
C SER A 787 25.35 12.04 23.25
N TYR A 788 26.07 12.11 22.13
CA TYR A 788 27.34 12.79 21.98
C TYR A 788 27.11 14.21 21.46
N ASP A 789 27.18 15.22 22.35
CA ASP A 789 27.03 16.64 22.00
C ASP A 789 28.40 17.20 21.57
N ILE A 790 28.52 17.55 20.29
CA ILE A 790 29.71 18.10 19.65
C ILE A 790 29.49 19.50 19.10
N LYS A 791 28.46 20.22 19.53
CA LYS A 791 28.05 21.54 19.03
C LYS A 791 29.15 22.61 19.20
N ASP A 792 29.86 22.59 20.33
CA ASP A 792 30.85 23.65 20.65
C ASP A 792 32.14 23.52 19.83
N LEU A 793 32.27 22.45 19.01
CA LEU A 793 33.38 22.29 18.08
C LEU A 793 33.01 22.85 16.70
N SER A 794 33.97 23.37 15.97
CA SER A 794 33.77 23.91 14.63
C SER A 794 34.84 23.45 13.65
N GLY A 795 34.53 23.52 12.34
CA GLY A 795 35.47 23.17 11.27
C GLY A 795 36.04 21.74 11.43
N VAL A 796 37.35 21.64 11.24
CA VAL A 796 38.13 20.40 11.30
C VAL A 796 37.91 19.61 12.61
N LEU A 797 37.86 20.30 13.75
CA LEU A 797 37.67 19.67 15.05
C LEU A 797 36.33 18.98 15.22
N LYS A 798 35.27 19.51 14.59
CA LYS A 798 33.94 18.91 14.58
C LYS A 798 33.96 17.60 13.82
N THR A 799 34.56 17.55 12.64
CA THR A 799 34.67 16.33 11.83
C THR A 799 35.50 15.25 12.55
N GLN A 800 36.62 15.62 13.16
CA GLN A 800 37.48 14.72 13.95
C GLN A 800 36.71 14.13 15.15
N ALA A 801 35.96 14.95 15.88
CA ALA A 801 35.16 14.49 16.99
C ALA A 801 34.05 13.53 16.51
N MET A 802 33.39 13.80 15.38
CA MET A 802 32.43 12.89 14.80
C MET A 802 33.05 11.54 14.44
N LEU A 803 34.27 11.53 13.84
CA LEU A 803 34.97 10.29 13.52
C LEU A 803 35.29 9.46 14.77
N LEU A 804 35.80 10.11 15.83
CA LEU A 804 36.11 9.43 17.09
C LEU A 804 34.86 8.91 17.81
N VAL A 805 33.78 9.67 17.75
CA VAL A 805 32.50 9.23 18.30
C VAL A 805 31.99 8.00 17.52
N LEU A 806 32.11 8.02 16.19
CA LEU A 806 31.72 6.85 15.37
C LEU A 806 32.53 5.60 15.69
N ASP A 807 33.82 5.74 15.91
CA ASP A 807 34.68 4.64 16.36
C ASP A 807 34.26 4.10 17.74
N ASN A 808 33.96 5.00 18.68
CA ASN A 808 33.41 4.61 19.99
C ASN A 808 32.04 3.91 19.86
N VAL A 809 31.18 4.39 18.97
CA VAL A 809 29.89 3.76 18.63
C VAL A 809 30.12 2.37 18.05
N TRP A 810 31.11 2.19 17.14
CA TRP A 810 31.44 0.89 16.59
C TRP A 810 31.90 -0.11 17.66
N ASN A 811 32.79 0.33 18.56
CA ASN A 811 33.24 -0.50 19.68
C ASN A 811 32.07 -0.96 20.55
N ARG A 812 31.12 -0.07 20.83
CA ARG A 812 29.93 -0.40 21.61
C ARG A 812 28.96 -1.31 20.85
N LEU A 813 28.78 -1.10 19.57
CA LEU A 813 27.98 -1.95 18.70
C LEU A 813 28.52 -3.38 18.70
N SER A 814 29.83 -3.53 18.58
CA SER A 814 30.51 -4.83 18.63
C SER A 814 30.35 -5.52 20.00
N ALA A 815 30.52 -4.81 21.10
CA ALA A 815 30.29 -5.34 22.43
C ALA A 815 28.82 -5.74 22.70
N ASN A 816 27.86 -5.05 22.09
CA ASN A 816 26.42 -5.35 22.19
C ASN A 816 26.02 -6.57 21.36
N ARG A 817 26.70 -6.87 20.25
CA ARG A 817 26.49 -8.08 19.42
C ARG A 817 26.53 -9.34 20.27
N ASP A 818 27.58 -9.50 21.08
CA ASP A 818 27.78 -10.70 21.89
C ASP A 818 26.70 -10.88 22.96
N LYS A 819 26.09 -9.77 23.38
CA LYS A 819 24.99 -9.73 24.32
C LYS A 819 23.61 -9.89 23.66
N GLY A 820 23.55 -9.90 22.33
CA GLY A 820 22.29 -9.91 21.58
C GLY A 820 21.43 -8.67 21.79
N VAL A 821 22.05 -7.51 21.98
CA VAL A 821 21.39 -6.23 22.27
C VAL A 821 21.27 -5.40 21.00
N PRO A 822 20.04 -5.11 20.50
CA PRO A 822 19.83 -4.21 19.36
C PRO A 822 20.37 -2.82 19.65
N THR A 823 21.11 -2.25 18.71
CA THR A 823 21.72 -0.93 18.87
C THR A 823 21.27 0.01 17.75
N TRP A 824 20.51 1.05 18.14
CA TRP A 824 20.01 2.08 17.22
C TRP A 824 20.97 3.28 17.25
N ILE A 825 21.43 3.69 16.09
CA ILE A 825 22.44 4.73 15.93
C ILE A 825 21.87 5.82 15.02
N TYR A 826 21.74 7.01 15.57
CA TYR A 826 21.26 8.19 14.85
C TYR A 826 22.40 9.18 14.67
N ILE A 827 22.68 9.56 13.42
CA ILE A 827 23.76 10.47 13.06
C ILE A 827 23.12 11.72 12.46
N ASP A 828 23.04 12.77 13.25
CA ASP A 828 22.51 14.04 12.76
C ASP A 828 23.56 14.78 11.93
N GLU A 829 23.10 15.53 10.91
CA GLU A 829 23.94 16.23 9.93
C GLU A 829 25.06 15.36 9.33
N ILE A 830 24.71 14.09 9.00
CA ILE A 830 25.68 13.08 8.52
C ILE A 830 26.52 13.56 7.31
N HIS A 831 26.00 14.50 6.52
CA HIS A 831 26.67 15.04 5.34
C HIS A 831 28.03 15.70 5.65
N VAL A 832 28.27 16.11 6.90
CA VAL A 832 29.57 16.66 7.34
C VAL A 832 30.68 15.64 7.14
N LEU A 833 30.39 14.35 7.32
CA LEU A 833 31.35 13.26 7.18
C LEU A 833 31.66 12.89 5.72
N PHE A 834 30.81 13.27 4.78
CA PHE A 834 30.98 12.93 3.35
C PHE A 834 32.04 13.80 2.65
N ARG A 835 32.50 14.86 3.29
CA ARG A 835 33.50 15.80 2.73
C ARG A 835 34.92 15.25 2.74
N ASP A 836 35.20 14.30 3.65
CA ASP A 836 36.51 13.67 3.76
C ASP A 836 36.47 12.24 3.25
N PRO A 837 37.35 11.80 2.31
CA PRO A 837 37.32 10.49 1.71
C PRO A 837 37.45 9.32 2.73
N TYR A 838 38.26 9.52 3.79
CA TYR A 838 38.46 8.48 4.79
C TYR A 838 37.23 8.36 5.71
N CYS A 839 36.61 9.47 6.07
CA CYS A 839 35.35 9.46 6.82
C CYS A 839 34.24 8.82 6.00
N LEU A 840 34.16 9.12 4.71
CA LEU A 840 33.18 8.52 3.80
C LEU A 840 33.37 7.01 3.72
N GLN A 841 34.61 6.53 3.56
CA GLN A 841 34.89 5.10 3.55
C GLN A 841 34.49 4.43 4.87
N PHE A 842 34.80 5.04 6.02
CA PHE A 842 34.44 4.52 7.33
C PHE A 842 32.91 4.40 7.48
N ILE A 843 32.15 5.45 7.14
CA ILE A 843 30.68 5.44 7.19
C ILE A 843 30.09 4.40 6.25
N ARG A 844 30.62 4.27 5.03
CA ARG A 844 30.19 3.26 4.07
C ARG A 844 30.35 1.85 4.63
N ASP A 845 31.51 1.60 5.25
CA ASP A 845 31.79 0.27 5.83
C ASP A 845 30.91 0.02 7.07
N LEU A 846 30.63 1.06 7.87
CA LEU A 846 29.67 1.01 8.98
C LEU A 846 28.26 0.66 8.48
N TYR A 847 27.75 1.30 7.43
CA TYR A 847 26.43 0.98 6.82
C TYR A 847 26.36 -0.46 6.30
N LYS A 848 27.46 -0.99 5.74
CA LYS A 848 27.51 -2.37 5.23
C LYS A 848 27.58 -3.41 6.36
N ARG A 849 28.30 -3.11 7.45
CA ARG A 849 28.64 -4.07 8.50
C ARG A 849 27.66 -4.07 9.68
N ALA A 850 27.08 -2.92 10.04
CA ALA A 850 26.29 -2.75 11.26
C ALA A 850 25.15 -3.77 11.41
N ARG A 851 24.46 -4.13 10.31
CA ARG A 851 23.42 -5.16 10.32
C ARG A 851 23.87 -6.49 10.95
N LYS A 852 25.10 -6.95 10.64
CA LYS A 852 25.63 -8.20 11.17
C LYS A 852 25.87 -8.16 12.67
N TYR A 853 25.95 -6.96 13.21
CA TYR A 853 26.17 -6.67 14.64
C TYR A 853 24.88 -6.23 15.36
N GLY A 854 23.69 -6.37 14.72
CA GLY A 854 22.42 -5.94 15.30
C GLY A 854 22.25 -4.43 15.36
N GLY A 855 23.00 -3.68 14.53
CA GLY A 855 22.95 -2.23 14.44
C GLY A 855 21.94 -1.73 13.43
N VAL A 856 21.22 -0.67 13.80
CA VAL A 856 20.28 0.07 12.95
C VAL A 856 20.78 1.50 12.81
N LEU A 857 21.38 1.81 11.68
CA LEU A 857 21.87 3.16 11.38
C LEU A 857 20.78 4.01 10.75
N THR A 858 20.68 5.27 11.20
CA THR A 858 19.83 6.30 10.60
C THR A 858 20.62 7.59 10.42
N GLY A 859 20.93 7.91 9.17
CA GLY A 859 21.54 9.20 8.81
C GLY A 859 20.45 10.27 8.66
N ILE A 860 20.66 11.44 9.26
CA ILE A 860 19.73 12.56 9.18
C ILE A 860 20.46 13.70 8.47
N THR A 861 19.86 14.24 7.41
CA THR A 861 20.44 15.40 6.70
C THR A 861 19.40 16.26 6.02
N GLN A 862 19.70 17.53 5.89
CA GLN A 862 18.95 18.48 5.08
C GLN A 862 19.58 18.70 3.71
N ASN A 863 20.76 18.17 3.47
CA ASN A 863 21.52 18.38 2.24
C ASN A 863 21.52 17.08 1.41
N VAL A 864 20.53 16.96 0.54
CA VAL A 864 20.40 15.83 -0.40
C VAL A 864 21.51 15.87 -1.45
N GLU A 865 21.96 17.07 -1.84
CA GLU A 865 23.00 17.24 -2.87
C GLU A 865 24.32 16.58 -2.47
N ASP A 866 24.76 16.77 -1.21
CA ASP A 866 25.99 16.14 -0.71
C ASP A 866 25.85 14.61 -0.67
N LEU A 867 24.65 14.08 -0.40
CA LEU A 867 24.36 12.65 -0.42
C LEU A 867 24.36 12.05 -1.83
N LEU A 868 24.03 12.84 -2.86
CA LEU A 868 23.99 12.39 -4.25
C LEU A 868 25.26 12.70 -5.05
N ARG A 869 26.22 13.42 -4.44
CA ARG A 869 27.42 13.90 -5.11
C ARG A 869 28.41 12.80 -5.47
N ASP A 870 28.56 11.83 -4.60
CA ASP A 870 29.55 10.74 -4.70
C ASP A 870 28.86 9.40 -4.95
N ASP A 871 29.47 8.51 -5.72
CA ASP A 871 28.91 7.20 -6.04
C ASP A 871 28.80 6.29 -4.81
N ASP A 872 29.71 6.44 -3.85
CA ASP A 872 29.63 5.70 -2.57
C ASP A 872 28.43 6.16 -1.74
N CYS A 873 28.14 7.47 -1.70
CA CYS A 873 26.97 8.03 -1.03
C CYS A 873 25.66 7.58 -1.71
N ARG A 874 25.60 7.61 -3.05
CA ARG A 874 24.46 7.08 -3.81
C ARG A 874 24.26 5.59 -3.53
N THR A 875 25.34 4.83 -3.45
CA THR A 875 25.27 3.40 -3.11
C THR A 875 24.73 3.17 -1.70
N MET A 876 25.13 4.00 -0.72
CA MET A 876 24.55 3.91 0.63
C MET A 876 23.07 4.22 0.64
N LEU A 877 22.64 5.25 -0.09
CA LEU A 877 21.23 5.62 -0.21
C LEU A 877 20.40 4.51 -0.88
N SER A 878 20.85 4.01 -2.02
CA SER A 878 20.13 2.98 -2.78
C SER A 878 20.10 1.61 -2.08
N ASN A 879 21.09 1.31 -1.23
CA ASN A 879 21.11 0.09 -0.41
C ASN A 879 20.36 0.24 0.93
N SER A 880 19.88 1.44 1.26
CA SER A 880 19.10 1.70 2.45
C SER A 880 17.64 1.36 2.21
N GLU A 881 17.09 0.45 3.00
CA GLU A 881 15.70 0.01 2.85
C GLU A 881 14.71 0.82 3.72
N TYR A 882 15.20 1.79 4.48
CA TYR A 882 14.37 2.72 5.22
C TYR A 882 14.69 4.16 4.82
N LEU A 883 13.75 4.82 4.14
CA LEU A 883 13.87 6.24 3.84
C LEU A 883 12.61 6.97 4.33
N MET A 884 12.81 8.00 5.13
CA MET A 884 11.77 8.94 5.53
C MET A 884 12.02 10.27 4.80
N LEU A 885 11.25 10.51 3.75
CA LEU A 885 11.33 11.70 2.93
C LEU A 885 10.29 12.71 3.41
N LEU A 886 10.73 13.72 4.14
CA LEU A 886 9.93 14.86 4.51
C LEU A 886 9.99 15.91 3.40
N LYS A 887 9.38 17.10 3.61
CA LYS A 887 9.35 18.15 2.60
C LYS A 887 10.74 18.43 2.02
N GLN A 888 10.86 18.41 0.69
CA GLN A 888 12.09 18.68 -0.05
C GLN A 888 11.99 20.02 -0.80
N SER A 889 13.15 20.55 -1.22
CA SER A 889 13.19 21.62 -2.20
C SER A 889 12.87 21.07 -3.60
N PRO A 890 12.33 21.89 -4.53
CA PRO A 890 12.10 21.43 -5.89
C PRO A 890 13.34 20.89 -6.62
N ALA A 891 14.51 21.45 -6.33
CA ALA A 891 15.79 21.02 -6.91
C ALA A 891 16.22 19.64 -6.38
N ASP A 892 16.06 19.41 -5.08
CA ASP A 892 16.42 18.13 -4.46
C ASP A 892 15.46 17.02 -4.85
N SER A 893 14.18 17.34 -5.00
CA SER A 893 13.16 16.35 -5.40
C SER A 893 13.41 15.83 -6.81
N ILE A 894 13.83 16.65 -7.76
CA ILE A 894 14.19 16.21 -9.11
C ILE A 894 15.37 15.23 -9.06
N LYS A 895 16.43 15.55 -8.29
CA LYS A 895 17.59 14.67 -8.12
C LYS A 895 17.24 13.35 -7.46
N LEU A 896 16.34 13.38 -6.46
CA LEU A 896 15.83 12.17 -5.81
C LEU A 896 14.98 11.32 -6.77
N GLN A 897 14.18 11.98 -7.64
CA GLN A 897 13.40 11.29 -8.66
C GLN A 897 14.30 10.50 -9.61
N GLU A 898 15.35 11.13 -10.12
CA GLU A 898 16.32 10.49 -11.01
C GLU A 898 17.06 9.32 -10.34
N THR A 899 17.40 9.45 -9.05
CA THR A 899 18.21 8.46 -8.33
C THR A 899 17.39 7.29 -7.80
N LEU A 900 16.17 7.55 -7.31
CA LEU A 900 15.30 6.56 -6.65
C LEU A 900 14.09 6.18 -7.49
N HIS A 901 14.01 6.70 -8.73
CA HIS A 901 12.96 6.41 -9.70
C HIS A 901 11.54 6.66 -9.14
N PHE A 902 11.33 7.84 -8.54
CA PHE A 902 10.02 8.25 -8.06
C PHE A 902 9.12 8.71 -9.21
N THR A 903 7.83 8.39 -9.09
CA THR A 903 6.78 8.91 -9.98
C THR A 903 6.41 10.35 -9.60
N ASP A 904 5.73 11.07 -10.48
CA ASP A 904 5.23 12.41 -10.19
C ASP A 904 4.18 12.39 -9.06
N SER A 905 3.37 11.34 -8.99
CA SER A 905 2.41 11.12 -7.90
C SER A 905 3.07 10.93 -6.55
N GLU A 906 4.20 10.22 -6.50
CA GLU A 906 5.01 10.02 -5.29
C GLU A 906 5.69 11.33 -4.88
N LEU A 907 6.21 12.10 -5.83
CA LEU A 907 6.83 13.40 -5.58
C LEU A 907 5.84 14.44 -5.03
N PHE A 908 4.55 14.34 -5.36
CA PHE A 908 3.54 15.18 -4.76
C PHE A 908 3.55 15.11 -3.24
N TYR A 909 3.78 13.91 -2.68
CA TYR A 909 3.88 13.67 -1.23
C TYR A 909 5.24 14.04 -0.61
N VAL A 910 6.13 14.65 -1.38
CA VAL A 910 7.43 15.15 -0.92
C VAL A 910 7.53 16.67 -1.12
N ASN A 911 6.86 17.23 -2.13
CA ASN A 911 6.94 18.64 -2.49
C ASN A 911 5.83 19.48 -1.86
N ASN A 912 4.57 19.03 -1.93
CA ASN A 912 3.38 19.80 -1.56
C ASN A 912 2.82 19.38 -0.19
N ILE A 913 3.68 19.40 0.84
CA ILE A 913 3.33 18.87 2.16
C ILE A 913 3.68 19.84 3.29
N GLY A 914 3.01 19.64 4.43
CA GLY A 914 3.28 20.34 5.68
C GLY A 914 4.41 19.69 6.51
N ALA A 915 4.74 20.32 7.64
CA ALA A 915 5.68 19.71 8.59
C ALA A 915 5.07 18.43 9.21
N GLY A 916 5.85 17.37 9.31
CA GLY A 916 5.42 16.05 9.80
C GLY A 916 4.67 15.21 8.77
N GLU A 917 4.58 15.66 7.54
CA GLU A 917 4.10 14.86 6.40
C GLU A 917 5.26 14.45 5.52
N GLY A 918 5.11 13.31 4.82
CA GLY A 918 6.17 12.81 3.95
C GLY A 918 5.81 11.53 3.21
N LEU A 919 6.83 10.99 2.56
CA LEU A 919 6.82 9.70 1.91
C LEU A 919 7.80 8.77 2.64
N MET A 920 7.32 7.64 3.09
CA MET A 920 8.15 6.58 3.70
C MET A 920 8.40 5.50 2.66
N VAL A 921 9.67 5.14 2.47
CA VAL A 921 10.08 4.02 1.60
C VAL A 921 10.54 2.89 2.49
N LEU A 922 9.93 1.71 2.32
CA LEU A 922 10.23 0.49 3.07
C LEU A 922 10.64 -0.62 2.08
N GLY A 923 11.90 -1.04 2.17
CA GLY A 923 12.48 -1.92 1.16
C GLY A 923 12.57 -1.23 -0.20
N SER A 924 12.64 -2.02 -1.27
CA SER A 924 12.79 -1.49 -2.63
C SER A 924 11.46 -1.07 -3.29
N LYS A 925 10.31 -1.36 -2.67
CA LYS A 925 9.01 -1.34 -3.37
C LYS A 925 7.89 -0.61 -2.63
N ASP A 926 7.90 -0.61 -1.31
CA ASP A 926 6.80 -0.08 -0.53
C ASP A 926 7.00 1.40 -0.26
N LYS A 927 6.22 2.25 -0.91
CA LYS A 927 6.24 3.70 -0.77
C LYS A 927 4.91 4.15 -0.17
N ILE A 928 4.93 4.71 1.04
CA ILE A 928 3.74 5.00 1.84
C ILE A 928 3.72 6.48 2.20
N PRO A 929 2.76 7.26 1.71
CA PRO A 929 2.60 8.64 2.15
C PRO A 929 2.08 8.64 3.59
N PHE A 930 2.77 9.35 4.46
CA PHE A 930 2.45 9.37 5.88
C PHE A 930 2.17 10.78 6.41
N TRP A 931 1.47 10.81 7.52
CA TRP A 931 1.22 12.00 8.30
C TRP A 931 1.39 11.71 9.79
N ASP A 932 2.28 12.41 10.45
CA ASP A 932 2.51 12.29 11.89
C ASP A 932 1.59 13.23 12.67
N LYS A 933 0.45 12.71 13.10
CA LYS A 933 -0.51 13.41 13.99
C LYS A 933 -0.10 13.27 15.46
N PHE A 934 1.05 13.76 15.84
CA PHE A 934 1.43 13.68 17.25
C PHE A 934 0.72 14.77 18.09
N PRO A 935 0.02 14.44 19.20
CA PRO A 935 -0.74 15.39 20.00
C PRO A 935 0.16 16.43 20.66
N LYS A 936 -0.11 17.72 20.43
CA LYS A 936 0.73 18.84 20.89
C LYS A 936 0.62 19.12 22.40
N ASP A 937 -0.46 18.68 23.04
CA ASP A 937 -0.76 18.89 24.45
C ASP A 937 -0.03 17.93 25.40
N THR A 938 0.68 16.94 24.86
CA THR A 938 1.41 15.92 25.64
C THR A 938 2.76 16.42 26.15
N LYS A 939 3.24 15.84 27.27
CA LYS A 939 4.60 16.06 27.75
C LYS A 939 5.64 15.52 26.75
N LEU A 940 5.28 14.44 26.07
CA LEU A 940 6.08 13.81 25.02
C LEU A 940 6.34 14.77 23.87
N TYR A 941 5.31 15.45 23.34
CA TYR A 941 5.48 16.45 22.28
C TYR A 941 6.44 17.57 22.73
N LYS A 942 6.21 18.10 23.93
CA LYS A 942 7.01 19.18 24.50
C LYS A 942 8.48 18.81 24.66
N SER A 943 8.82 17.55 24.93
CA SER A 943 10.20 17.08 25.02
C SER A 943 10.87 16.88 23.66
N MET A 944 10.09 16.68 22.60
CA MET A 944 10.60 16.44 21.25
C MET A 944 10.65 17.71 20.39
N SER A 945 9.78 18.72 20.68
CA SER A 945 9.72 19.95 19.90
C SER A 945 11.00 20.79 20.05
N THR A 946 11.52 21.26 18.92
CA THR A 946 12.68 22.19 18.83
C THR A 946 12.26 23.56 18.33
N SER A 947 10.97 23.82 18.15
CA SER A 947 10.47 25.12 17.69
C SER A 947 10.78 26.22 18.71
N PHE A 948 11.49 27.26 18.28
CA PHE A 948 11.86 28.41 19.14
C PHE A 948 10.62 29.05 19.77
N SER A 949 9.56 29.24 19.00
CA SER A 949 8.30 29.83 19.48
C SER A 949 7.58 28.96 20.52
N GLU A 950 7.61 27.64 20.37
CA GLU A 950 7.02 26.69 21.32
C GLU A 950 7.88 26.57 22.57
N THR A 951 9.20 26.61 22.45
CA THR A 951 10.13 26.57 23.59
C THR A 951 10.02 27.86 24.42
N GLN A 952 9.86 29.01 23.78
CA GLN A 952 9.67 30.29 24.46
C GLN A 952 8.35 30.35 25.20
N ALA A 953 7.26 29.88 24.58
CA ALA A 953 5.95 29.78 25.25
C ALA A 953 5.97 28.85 26.48
N LEU A 954 6.82 27.83 26.47
CA LEU A 954 7.03 26.93 27.61
C LEU A 954 7.87 27.56 28.72
N MET A 955 8.84 28.43 28.39
CA MET A 955 9.62 29.20 29.34
C MET A 955 8.74 30.26 30.03
N ASP A 956 7.94 30.99 29.24
CA ASP A 956 6.99 31.99 29.75
C ASP A 956 5.92 31.39 30.70
N GLN A 957 5.52 30.11 30.47
CA GLN A 957 4.64 29.35 31.38
C GLN A 957 5.32 28.85 32.66
N LYS A 958 6.65 28.75 32.71
CA LYS A 958 7.40 28.36 33.91
C LYS A 958 7.77 29.57 34.79
N GLU A 959 7.71 30.80 34.25
CA GLU A 959 7.92 32.05 34.99
C GLU A 959 6.62 32.63 35.56
N LEU A 960 5.45 32.12 35.19
CA LEU A 960 4.14 32.34 35.81
C LEU A 960 3.80 31.21 36.78
#